data_e391b339ca1eb3ec7c7b3aa3d54e6dce
#
_entry.id   e391b339ca1eb3ec7c7b3aa3d54e6dce
#
_cell.length_a   1.000
_cell.length_b   1.000
_cell.length_c   1.000
_cell.angle_alpha   90.00
_cell.angle_beta   90.00
_cell.angle_gamma   90.00
#
_symmetry.space_group_name_H-M   'P 1'
#
loop_
_entity.id
_entity.type
_entity.pdbx_description
1 polymer ?
#
loop_
_entity_poly.entity_id
_entity_poly.type
_entity_poly.pdbx_seq_one_letter_code
_entity_poly.pdbx_strand_id
1 'polypeptide(L)'
;MKASNKLSISSNYLPAGDQPNAIKKLCEGLKSKKFNQVLLGVTGSGKTFTMAKTIEELQRPALILAPNKTLAAQLYGEMKTLFPNNAVEYFVSYYDYYQPEAYVARSNTFIEKDASINEQIDRMRHSTTRSLFERKDVIIVASVSCIYGIGPVENYSKMILDISNKDNIDRIDLIKTLVSLRYKRNDHNFNRGNFRVLGDVIEVFPSHLEDRAWRIDLFGEEVDSITEFDPLTGHKLNNLENIKVYANSHYITNKPTLDQAIIKIKNDLEIRIKEFKLEGKLIEAQRIEERTNFDIEMMEISGTCSGIENYSRYLTGRLPGKAPPTLFEYLPNETILFVDESHVTIPQINGMYKGDFSRKSNLSEFGFRLPSCKDNRPLKFEEWDKMRPETVFVSATPSDWEMNQTYGEFVEQIIRPTGLVDPICRVKPATNQIDDIIGECKETIKKGFRCLITVLTKKMAEDLTEYMNDLGLKVQYMHSDIDTLERIEIIQDLRKGNYDILIGINLLREGLDIPECALVAICDADKEGFLRSHRSLIQTIGRAARNVNGKVILYADKMTNSIKTALKETERRRKKQIIWNKEHNIEPKSIIKNINNIIELDVKKDSNEEDSILKDSKHNINKYMKELKKEMLEAASELKFERAAEIRDEIKKIENKELGI
;
A
#
# COMPACT_ATOMS: atom_id res chain seq x y z
N MET A 1 -1.46 25.56 17.79
CA MET A 1 -1.14 25.78 16.33
C MET A 1 -0.49 24.52 15.80
N LYS A 2 -0.81 24.11 14.54
CA LYS A 2 -0.13 22.95 13.93
C LYS A 2 1.37 23.22 13.80
N ALA A 3 2.22 22.27 14.20
CA ALA A 3 3.66 22.36 13.97
C ALA A 3 3.95 22.46 12.46
N SER A 4 4.79 23.40 12.07
CA SER A 4 5.11 23.66 10.66
C SER A 4 6.63 23.69 10.50
N ASN A 5 7.19 22.51 10.18
CA ASN A 5 8.55 22.44 9.70
C ASN A 5 8.57 22.68 8.19
N LYS A 6 9.65 23.26 7.69
CA LYS A 6 9.84 23.40 6.25
C LYS A 6 10.03 22.02 5.62
N LEU A 7 9.30 21.73 4.55
CA LEU A 7 9.56 20.55 3.74
C LEU A 7 10.92 20.73 3.05
N SER A 8 11.91 19.93 3.43
CA SER A 8 13.27 20.04 2.89
C SER A 8 13.87 18.67 2.60
N ILE A 9 14.42 18.54 1.40
CA ILE A 9 15.07 17.32 0.93
C ILE A 9 16.49 17.24 1.47
N SER A 10 16.81 16.07 2.05
CA SER A 10 18.18 15.69 2.42
C SER A 10 18.73 14.77 1.33
N SER A 11 19.42 15.32 0.35
CA SER A 11 19.99 14.55 -0.76
C SER A 11 21.17 15.27 -1.40
N ASN A 12 22.19 14.51 -1.77
CA ASN A 12 23.33 15.01 -2.53
C ASN A 12 23.04 15.09 -4.04
N TYR A 13 21.87 14.59 -4.49
CA TYR A 13 21.50 14.63 -5.91
C TYR A 13 20.90 15.98 -6.28
N LEU A 14 21.34 16.48 -7.45
CA LEU A 14 20.77 17.65 -8.09
C LEU A 14 19.86 17.22 -9.25
N PRO A 15 18.80 18.00 -9.54
CA PRO A 15 17.96 17.75 -10.71
C PRO A 15 18.79 17.76 -12.00
N ALA A 16 18.63 16.69 -12.82
CA ALA A 16 19.39 16.53 -14.05
C ALA A 16 18.50 16.07 -15.22
N GLY A 17 18.99 16.16 -16.45
CA GLY A 17 18.23 15.83 -17.63
C GLY A 17 17.02 16.74 -17.83
N ASP A 18 15.84 16.15 -18.03
CA ASP A 18 14.57 16.88 -18.15
C ASP A 18 13.99 17.35 -16.81
N GLN A 19 14.52 16.88 -15.66
CA GLN A 19 13.96 17.15 -14.34
C GLN A 19 13.83 18.64 -14.00
N PRO A 20 14.84 19.51 -14.23
CA PRO A 20 14.71 20.93 -13.89
C PRO A 20 13.53 21.60 -14.61
N ASN A 21 13.35 21.30 -15.88
CA ASN A 21 12.24 21.83 -16.68
C ASN A 21 10.90 21.23 -16.26
N ALA A 22 10.87 19.94 -15.94
CA ALA A 22 9.66 19.26 -15.47
C ALA A 22 9.19 19.84 -14.14
N ILE A 23 10.09 19.99 -13.15
CA ILE A 23 9.81 20.59 -11.83
C ILE A 23 9.26 22.01 -12.02
N LYS A 24 9.94 22.83 -12.82
CA LYS A 24 9.53 24.21 -13.10
C LYS A 24 8.09 24.28 -13.65
N LYS A 25 7.80 23.50 -14.71
CA LYS A 25 6.47 23.48 -15.34
C LYS A 25 5.37 22.98 -14.39
N LEU A 26 5.64 21.92 -13.62
CA LEU A 26 4.68 21.41 -12.62
C LEU A 26 4.40 22.45 -11.54
N CYS A 27 5.44 23.12 -11.02
CA CYS A 27 5.29 24.16 -10.02
C CYS A 27 4.53 25.38 -10.56
N GLU A 28 4.84 25.84 -11.77
CA GLU A 28 4.11 26.93 -12.41
C GLU A 28 2.63 26.58 -12.61
N GLY A 29 2.33 25.36 -13.06
CA GLY A 29 0.96 24.87 -13.20
C GLY A 29 0.20 24.85 -11.87
N LEU A 30 0.80 24.31 -10.79
CA LEU A 30 0.19 24.26 -9.46
C LEU A 30 0.06 25.65 -8.82
N LYS A 31 1.01 26.56 -9.02
CA LYS A 31 0.91 27.95 -8.58
C LYS A 31 -0.21 28.72 -9.31
N SER A 32 -0.47 28.37 -10.58
CA SER A 32 -1.60 28.92 -11.36
C SER A 32 -2.93 28.19 -11.14
N LYS A 33 -2.99 27.28 -10.16
CA LYS A 33 -4.16 26.46 -9.83
C LYS A 33 -4.68 25.60 -10.99
N LYS A 34 -3.77 25.11 -11.84
CA LYS A 34 -4.11 24.14 -12.87
C LYS A 34 -4.49 22.81 -12.21
N PHE A 35 -5.77 22.47 -12.28
CA PHE A 35 -6.34 21.35 -11.51
C PHE A 35 -5.77 19.98 -11.91
N ASN A 36 -5.48 19.77 -13.19
CA ASN A 36 -4.93 18.54 -13.74
C ASN A 36 -3.62 18.81 -14.49
N GLN A 37 -2.61 17.99 -14.23
CA GLN A 37 -1.36 17.97 -14.97
C GLN A 37 -0.92 16.53 -15.19
N VAL A 38 -0.22 16.25 -16.30
CA VAL A 38 0.36 14.95 -16.60
C VAL A 38 1.89 15.07 -16.64
N LEU A 39 2.58 14.25 -15.86
CA LEU A 39 4.02 14.02 -15.98
C LEU A 39 4.25 12.72 -16.74
N LEU A 40 4.61 12.84 -18.03
CA LEU A 40 5.04 11.69 -18.83
C LEU A 40 6.51 11.42 -18.52
N GLY A 41 6.75 10.50 -17.58
CA GLY A 41 8.09 10.17 -17.12
C GLY A 41 8.46 8.71 -17.40
N VAL A 42 9.51 8.48 -18.19
CA VAL A 42 9.96 7.10 -18.48
C VAL A 42 10.54 6.42 -17.24
N THR A 43 10.59 5.09 -17.25
CA THR A 43 11.23 4.32 -16.18
C THR A 43 12.71 4.70 -16.07
N GLY A 44 13.16 4.99 -14.86
CA GLY A 44 14.56 5.38 -14.59
C GLY A 44 14.88 6.86 -14.84
N SER A 45 13.89 7.71 -15.19
CA SER A 45 14.10 9.16 -15.33
C SER A 45 14.12 9.92 -13.99
N GLY A 46 13.84 9.24 -12.86
CA GLY A 46 13.79 9.84 -11.53
C GLY A 46 12.46 10.57 -11.23
N LYS A 47 11.32 10.01 -11.63
CA LYS A 47 9.98 10.55 -11.36
C LYS A 47 9.76 10.86 -9.86
N THR A 48 10.16 9.95 -8.96
CA THR A 48 10.04 10.12 -7.50
C THR A 48 10.78 11.37 -7.04
N PHE A 49 12.00 11.59 -7.53
CA PHE A 49 12.78 12.77 -7.20
C PHE A 49 12.15 14.07 -7.74
N THR A 50 11.54 14.02 -8.91
CA THR A 50 10.78 15.15 -9.48
C THR A 50 9.56 15.48 -8.63
N MET A 51 8.79 14.48 -8.18
CA MET A 51 7.69 14.67 -7.23
C MET A 51 8.18 15.30 -5.93
N ALA A 52 9.25 14.76 -5.34
CA ALA A 52 9.83 15.28 -4.11
C ALA A 52 10.28 16.73 -4.25
N LYS A 53 11.00 17.08 -5.32
CA LYS A 53 11.43 18.47 -5.60
C LYS A 53 10.26 19.42 -5.83
N THR A 54 9.18 18.96 -6.45
CA THR A 54 7.94 19.74 -6.61
C THR A 54 7.28 20.01 -5.25
N ILE A 55 7.25 19.02 -4.34
CA ILE A 55 6.75 19.16 -2.97
C ILE A 55 7.60 20.16 -2.17
N GLU A 56 8.93 20.03 -2.25
CA GLU A 56 9.88 20.96 -1.59
C GLU A 56 9.70 22.39 -2.07
N GLU A 57 9.58 22.61 -3.37
CA GLU A 57 9.43 23.94 -4.00
C GLU A 57 8.11 24.63 -3.59
N LEU A 58 7.03 23.87 -3.48
CA LEU A 58 5.69 24.39 -3.19
C LEU A 58 5.37 24.49 -1.72
N GLN A 59 6.07 23.76 -0.84
CA GLN A 59 5.84 23.77 0.61
C GLN A 59 4.39 23.43 1.00
N ARG A 60 3.75 22.52 0.25
CA ARG A 60 2.35 22.08 0.45
C ARG A 60 2.31 20.62 0.87
N PRO A 61 1.35 20.21 1.72
CA PRO A 61 1.10 18.80 2.00
C PRO A 61 0.88 18.02 0.71
N ALA A 62 1.26 16.75 0.71
CA ALA A 62 1.12 15.90 -0.48
C ALA A 62 0.53 14.54 -0.15
N LEU A 63 -0.33 14.03 -1.04
CA LEU A 63 -0.78 12.64 -1.08
C LEU A 63 -0.22 12.00 -2.36
N ILE A 64 0.54 10.92 -2.20
CA ILE A 64 1.06 10.10 -3.29
C ILE A 64 0.27 8.80 -3.33
N LEU A 65 -0.49 8.59 -4.40
CA LEU A 65 -1.36 7.44 -4.56
C LEU A 65 -0.71 6.41 -5.48
N ALA A 66 -0.45 5.20 -4.97
CA ALA A 66 0.14 4.09 -5.70
C ALA A 66 -0.91 2.97 -5.96
N PRO A 67 -0.76 2.17 -7.04
CA PRO A 67 -1.72 1.13 -7.39
C PRO A 67 -1.76 -0.06 -6.42
N ASN A 68 -0.67 -0.35 -5.72
CA ASN A 68 -0.58 -1.49 -4.81
C ASN A 68 0.31 -1.21 -3.60
N LYS A 69 0.29 -2.13 -2.60
CA LYS A 69 1.06 -1.99 -1.35
C LYS A 69 2.58 -1.97 -1.60
N THR A 70 3.07 -2.81 -2.49
CA THR A 70 4.52 -2.96 -2.77
C THR A 70 5.11 -1.68 -3.33
N LEU A 71 4.44 -1.07 -4.32
CA LEU A 71 4.88 0.20 -4.88
C LEU A 71 4.73 1.36 -3.88
N ALA A 72 3.65 1.33 -3.08
CA ALA A 72 3.46 2.31 -2.01
C ALA A 72 4.59 2.19 -0.96
N ALA A 73 5.00 0.98 -0.57
CA ALA A 73 6.11 0.77 0.36
C ALA A 73 7.44 1.30 -0.20
N GLN A 74 7.73 1.01 -1.47
CA GLN A 74 8.92 1.55 -2.14
C GLN A 74 8.92 3.08 -2.14
N LEU A 75 7.82 3.71 -2.55
CA LEU A 75 7.68 5.18 -2.57
C LEU A 75 7.77 5.79 -1.17
N TYR A 76 7.20 5.12 -0.16
CA TYR A 76 7.31 5.54 1.23
C TYR A 76 8.77 5.54 1.70
N GLY A 77 9.52 4.46 1.45
CA GLY A 77 10.94 4.37 1.79
C GLY A 77 11.78 5.44 1.08
N GLU A 78 11.54 5.66 -0.22
CA GLU A 78 12.20 6.71 -1.00
C GLU A 78 11.89 8.12 -0.43
N MET A 79 10.62 8.42 -0.13
CA MET A 79 10.19 9.71 0.43
C MET A 79 10.72 9.90 1.86
N LYS A 80 10.73 8.86 2.69
CA LYS A 80 11.29 8.88 4.05
C LYS A 80 12.79 9.22 4.05
N THR A 81 13.53 8.66 3.09
CA THR A 81 14.95 8.95 2.88
C THR A 81 15.17 10.39 2.41
N LEU A 82 14.31 10.88 1.52
CA LEU A 82 14.42 12.25 1.00
C LEU A 82 13.98 13.30 2.02
N PHE A 83 13.00 13.02 2.86
CA PHE A 83 12.43 13.94 3.86
C PHE A 83 12.57 13.39 5.30
N PRO A 84 13.78 13.17 5.83
CA PRO A 84 13.98 12.50 7.12
C PRO A 84 13.42 13.29 8.31
N ASN A 85 13.29 14.62 8.20
CA ASN A 85 12.84 15.52 9.28
C ASN A 85 11.36 15.91 9.17
N ASN A 86 10.65 15.43 8.15
CA ASN A 86 9.25 15.75 7.92
C ASN A 86 8.34 14.53 8.20
N ALA A 87 7.04 14.78 8.31
CA ALA A 87 6.07 13.70 8.51
C ALA A 87 5.81 12.98 7.19
N VAL A 88 6.54 11.91 6.94
CA VAL A 88 6.25 10.97 5.84
C VAL A 88 5.47 9.82 6.42
N GLU A 89 4.24 9.64 5.94
CA GLU A 89 3.26 8.72 6.51
C GLU A 89 2.82 7.66 5.47
N TYR A 90 2.43 6.48 5.96
CA TYR A 90 2.05 5.35 5.14
C TYR A 90 0.61 4.92 5.38
N PHE A 91 -0.23 4.94 4.35
CA PHE A 91 -1.65 4.64 4.47
C PHE A 91 -2.12 3.63 3.43
N VAL A 92 -2.06 2.36 3.77
CA VAL A 92 -2.48 1.24 2.91
C VAL A 92 -3.50 0.35 3.64
N SER A 93 -4.01 -0.69 2.99
CA SER A 93 -4.86 -1.69 3.66
C SER A 93 -4.07 -2.40 4.76
N TYR A 94 -4.61 -2.43 5.97
CA TYR A 94 -3.98 -3.05 7.14
C TYR A 94 -4.16 -4.56 7.23
N TYR A 95 -4.78 -5.19 6.24
CA TYR A 95 -4.93 -6.64 6.19
C TYR A 95 -3.71 -7.29 5.52
N ASP A 96 -3.08 -8.28 6.18
CA ASP A 96 -2.11 -9.18 5.54
C ASP A 96 -2.81 -10.19 4.68
N TYR A 97 -3.89 -10.74 5.19
CA TYR A 97 -4.82 -11.60 4.47
C TYR A 97 -6.23 -11.04 4.59
N TYR A 98 -6.97 -11.05 3.49
CA TYR A 98 -8.35 -10.58 3.46
C TYR A 98 -9.20 -11.40 2.51
N GLN A 99 -10.08 -12.23 3.08
CA GLN A 99 -11.16 -12.89 2.36
C GLN A 99 -12.47 -12.18 2.70
N PRO A 100 -13.04 -11.43 1.75
CA PRO A 100 -14.30 -10.74 2.01
C PRO A 100 -15.45 -11.73 2.14
N GLU A 101 -16.39 -11.41 3.03
CA GLU A 101 -17.66 -12.12 3.11
C GLU A 101 -18.37 -12.11 1.75
N ALA A 102 -18.79 -13.27 1.27
CA ALA A 102 -19.45 -13.41 -0.01
C ALA A 102 -20.46 -14.56 -0.01
N TYR A 103 -21.46 -14.46 -0.90
CA TYR A 103 -22.39 -15.55 -1.15
C TYR A 103 -22.45 -15.86 -2.64
N VAL A 104 -22.24 -17.11 -2.98
CA VAL A 104 -22.31 -17.64 -4.34
C VAL A 104 -23.62 -18.39 -4.50
N ALA A 105 -24.64 -17.73 -5.04
CA ALA A 105 -25.99 -18.29 -5.18
C ALA A 105 -26.01 -19.60 -6.02
N ARG A 106 -25.15 -19.70 -7.02
CA ARG A 106 -25.06 -20.86 -7.92
C ARG A 106 -24.71 -22.17 -7.21
N SER A 107 -23.81 -22.12 -6.23
CA SER A 107 -23.37 -23.27 -5.42
C SER A 107 -23.98 -23.29 -4.03
N ASN A 108 -24.84 -22.33 -3.69
CA ASN A 108 -25.40 -22.13 -2.34
C ASN A 108 -24.28 -22.10 -1.26
N THR A 109 -23.15 -21.44 -1.59
CA THR A 109 -21.99 -21.41 -0.72
C THR A 109 -21.84 -20.03 -0.11
N PHE A 110 -21.86 -19.97 1.22
CA PHE A 110 -21.51 -18.78 1.98
C PHE A 110 -20.02 -18.84 2.32
N ILE A 111 -19.31 -17.78 1.99
CA ILE A 111 -17.90 -17.58 2.32
C ILE A 111 -17.87 -16.59 3.48
N GLU A 112 -17.41 -17.04 4.62
CA GLU A 112 -17.25 -16.19 5.78
C GLU A 112 -16.09 -15.22 5.62
N LYS A 113 -16.20 -14.04 6.24
CA LYS A 113 -15.08 -13.08 6.28
C LYS A 113 -13.95 -13.68 7.10
N ASP A 114 -12.79 -13.77 6.49
CA ASP A 114 -11.54 -14.09 7.17
C ASP A 114 -10.50 -13.01 6.91
N ALA A 115 -9.82 -12.55 7.95
CA ALA A 115 -8.87 -11.47 7.84
C ALA A 115 -7.85 -11.47 8.97
N SER A 116 -6.60 -11.28 8.63
CA SER A 116 -5.52 -11.00 9.59
C SER A 116 -5.10 -9.52 9.47
N ILE A 117 -4.98 -8.87 10.62
CA ILE A 117 -4.59 -7.45 10.69
C ILE A 117 -3.09 -7.37 10.96
N ASN A 118 -2.41 -6.56 10.17
CA ASN A 118 -1.03 -6.17 10.41
C ASN A 118 -1.01 -4.99 11.40
N GLU A 119 -0.55 -5.24 12.62
CA GLU A 119 -0.52 -4.25 13.68
C GLU A 119 0.37 -3.05 13.36
N GLN A 120 1.45 -3.25 12.61
CA GLN A 120 2.37 -2.18 12.22
C GLN A 120 1.72 -1.25 11.19
N ILE A 121 1.04 -1.80 10.18
CA ILE A 121 0.31 -0.98 9.20
C ILE A 121 -0.84 -0.24 9.89
N ASP A 122 -1.54 -0.89 10.83
CA ASP A 122 -2.61 -0.24 11.60
C ASP A 122 -2.07 0.95 12.41
N ARG A 123 -0.93 0.79 13.08
CA ARG A 123 -0.21 1.86 13.76
C ARG A 123 0.14 3.03 12.81
N MET A 124 0.68 2.71 11.61
CA MET A 124 1.05 3.73 10.62
C MET A 124 -0.17 4.50 10.12
N ARG A 125 -1.33 3.85 10.00
CA ARG A 125 -2.60 4.52 9.66
C ARG A 125 -3.04 5.49 10.75
N HIS A 126 -2.92 5.10 12.02
CA HIS A 126 -3.17 6.00 13.16
C HIS A 126 -2.17 7.16 13.20
N SER A 127 -0.89 6.91 12.91
CA SER A 127 0.12 7.95 12.76
C SER A 127 -0.26 8.95 11.65
N THR A 128 -0.72 8.46 10.50
CA THR A 128 -1.14 9.31 9.38
C THR A 128 -2.27 10.27 9.78
N THR A 129 -3.34 9.76 10.39
CA THR A 129 -4.47 10.60 10.81
C THR A 129 -4.06 11.60 11.87
N ARG A 130 -3.25 11.21 12.84
CA ARG A 130 -2.67 12.14 13.83
C ARG A 130 -1.85 13.24 13.18
N SER A 131 -0.91 12.88 12.28
CA SER A 131 -0.05 13.85 11.60
C SER A 131 -0.85 14.88 10.81
N LEU A 132 -1.96 14.48 10.18
CA LEU A 132 -2.87 15.40 9.49
C LEU A 132 -3.55 16.41 10.42
N PHE A 133 -3.75 16.07 11.70
CA PHE A 133 -4.29 16.99 12.69
C PHE A 133 -3.23 17.91 13.30
N GLU A 134 -2.01 17.41 13.51
CA GLU A 134 -0.98 18.13 14.27
C GLU A 134 0.02 18.90 13.42
N ARG A 135 0.27 18.47 12.17
CA ARG A 135 1.35 18.99 11.31
C ARG A 135 0.82 19.58 10.01
N LYS A 136 1.65 20.43 9.39
CA LYS A 136 1.42 20.97 8.04
C LYS A 136 2.40 20.38 7.02
N ASP A 137 3.54 19.87 7.46
CA ASP A 137 4.61 19.29 6.65
C ASP A 137 4.42 17.77 6.46
N VAL A 138 3.26 17.37 5.95
CA VAL A 138 2.86 15.96 5.83
C VAL A 138 2.92 15.49 4.38
N ILE A 139 3.61 14.38 4.16
CA ILE A 139 3.63 13.63 2.89
C ILE A 139 3.05 12.26 3.17
N ILE A 140 1.93 11.92 2.54
CA ILE A 140 1.26 10.63 2.70
C ILE A 140 1.50 9.80 1.47
N VAL A 141 1.97 8.57 1.65
CA VAL A 141 2.01 7.56 0.58
C VAL A 141 0.91 6.55 0.85
N ALA A 142 -0.05 6.45 -0.07
CA ALA A 142 -1.20 5.59 0.08
C ALA A 142 -1.37 4.64 -1.10
N SER A 143 -2.02 3.49 -0.88
CA SER A 143 -2.54 2.67 -1.96
C SER A 143 -3.98 3.05 -2.30
N VAL A 144 -4.52 2.54 -3.40
CA VAL A 144 -5.93 2.75 -3.80
C VAL A 144 -6.93 2.37 -2.72
N SER A 145 -6.54 1.59 -1.70
CA SER A 145 -7.39 1.29 -0.55
C SER A 145 -7.82 2.53 0.28
N CYS A 146 -7.16 3.67 0.10
CA CYS A 146 -7.54 4.93 0.77
C CYS A 146 -8.91 5.49 0.33
N ILE A 147 -9.49 4.98 -0.77
CA ILE A 147 -10.86 5.33 -1.18
C ILE A 147 -11.95 4.56 -0.42
N TYR A 148 -11.58 3.62 0.46
CA TYR A 148 -12.51 2.97 1.37
C TYR A 148 -12.80 3.84 2.59
N GLY A 149 -14.00 3.63 3.17
CA GLY A 149 -14.43 4.38 4.33
C GLY A 149 -13.54 4.18 5.55
N ILE A 150 -13.30 5.29 6.24
CA ILE A 150 -12.79 5.38 7.61
C ILE A 150 -13.79 6.20 8.42
N GLY A 151 -13.57 6.42 9.71
CA GLY A 151 -14.49 7.23 10.52
C GLY A 151 -14.59 8.68 10.05
N PRO A 152 -15.70 9.40 10.33
CA PRO A 152 -15.84 10.82 10.03
C PRO A 152 -14.81 11.67 10.76
N VAL A 153 -14.27 12.68 10.08
CA VAL A 153 -13.27 13.62 10.63
C VAL A 153 -13.78 14.30 11.89
N GLU A 154 -15.06 14.75 11.86
CA GLU A 154 -15.69 15.46 12.98
C GLU A 154 -15.80 14.59 14.23
N ASN A 155 -16.09 13.30 14.08
CA ASN A 155 -16.16 12.37 15.20
C ASN A 155 -14.77 12.09 15.75
N TYR A 156 -13.81 11.82 14.88
CA TYR A 156 -12.42 11.51 15.27
C TYR A 156 -11.74 12.72 15.93
N SER A 157 -11.97 13.94 15.42
CA SER A 157 -11.41 15.17 15.99
C SER A 157 -11.97 15.54 17.37
N LYS A 158 -13.25 15.16 17.65
CA LYS A 158 -13.87 15.34 18.98
C LYS A 158 -13.43 14.29 20.00
N MET A 159 -12.89 13.19 19.54
CA MET A 159 -12.43 12.07 20.36
C MET A 159 -10.91 12.12 20.55
N ILE A 160 -10.43 13.28 20.99
CA ILE A 160 -9.03 13.53 21.36
C ILE A 160 -9.04 13.97 22.81
N LEU A 161 -8.27 13.29 23.63
CA LEU A 161 -8.05 13.66 25.02
C LEU A 161 -6.74 14.46 25.08
N ASP A 162 -6.85 15.74 25.39
CA ASP A 162 -5.71 16.65 25.58
C ASP A 162 -5.45 16.75 27.09
N ILE A 163 -4.22 16.50 27.52
CA ILE A 163 -3.80 16.53 28.92
C ILE A 163 -2.52 17.33 29.04
N SER A 164 -2.52 18.30 29.92
CA SER A 164 -1.34 19.13 30.26
C SER A 164 -0.96 19.00 31.73
N ASN A 165 0.29 19.28 32.03
CA ASN A 165 0.73 19.38 33.43
C ASN A 165 -0.11 20.45 34.17
N LYS A 166 -0.51 20.14 35.38
CA LYS A 166 -1.38 20.94 36.27
C LYS A 166 -2.84 21.03 35.86
N ASP A 167 -3.27 20.22 34.87
CA ASP A 167 -4.70 20.05 34.61
C ASP A 167 -5.39 19.39 35.80
N ASN A 168 -6.62 19.84 36.10
CA ASN A 168 -7.44 19.24 37.14
C ASN A 168 -8.36 18.18 36.52
N ILE A 169 -8.03 16.89 36.71
CA ILE A 169 -8.69 15.77 36.08
C ILE A 169 -8.96 14.67 37.11
N ASP A 170 -10.25 14.35 37.32
CA ASP A 170 -10.62 13.19 38.14
C ASP A 170 -10.12 11.89 37.51
N ARG A 171 -9.47 11.03 38.30
CA ARG A 171 -8.90 9.77 37.86
C ARG A 171 -9.94 8.84 37.23
N ILE A 172 -11.17 8.79 37.77
CA ILE A 172 -12.24 7.93 37.28
C ILE A 172 -12.74 8.42 35.93
N ASP A 173 -12.84 9.74 35.76
CA ASP A 173 -13.26 10.35 34.49
C ASP A 173 -12.19 10.21 33.41
N LEU A 174 -10.91 10.29 33.77
CA LEU A 174 -9.81 9.97 32.87
C LEU A 174 -9.88 8.52 32.37
N ILE A 175 -10.11 7.56 33.26
CA ILE A 175 -10.29 6.13 32.91
C ILE A 175 -11.50 5.94 32.00
N LYS A 176 -12.66 6.56 32.32
CA LYS A 176 -13.86 6.49 31.48
C LYS A 176 -13.60 7.05 30.08
N THR A 177 -12.85 8.15 30.00
CA THR A 177 -12.48 8.79 28.73
C THR A 177 -11.58 7.86 27.90
N LEU A 178 -10.56 7.26 28.50
CA LEU A 178 -9.69 6.28 27.81
C LEU A 178 -10.49 5.08 27.27
N VAL A 179 -11.44 4.56 28.07
CA VAL A 179 -12.33 3.48 27.61
C VAL A 179 -13.23 3.94 26.46
N SER A 180 -13.74 5.18 26.50
CA SER A 180 -14.53 5.76 25.41
C SER A 180 -13.71 5.91 24.14
N LEU A 181 -12.42 6.19 24.25
CA LEU A 181 -11.42 6.24 23.17
C LEU A 181 -11.00 4.84 22.67
N ARG A 182 -11.64 3.78 23.16
CA ARG A 182 -11.38 2.38 22.79
C ARG A 182 -10.03 1.82 23.26
N TYR A 183 -9.42 2.43 24.28
CA TYR A 183 -8.30 1.81 24.99
C TYR A 183 -8.82 0.71 25.93
N LYS A 184 -8.07 -0.38 26.02
CA LYS A 184 -8.40 -1.50 26.92
C LYS A 184 -7.54 -1.43 28.18
N ARG A 185 -8.16 -1.57 29.34
CA ARG A 185 -7.37 -1.71 30.57
C ARG A 185 -6.73 -3.10 30.60
N ASN A 186 -5.43 -3.14 30.73
CA ASN A 186 -4.68 -4.37 30.91
C ASN A 186 -3.44 -4.08 31.76
N ASP A 187 -3.52 -4.46 33.03
CA ASP A 187 -2.48 -4.16 34.01
C ASP A 187 -1.28 -5.13 33.90
N HIS A 188 -1.45 -6.30 33.23
CA HIS A 188 -0.42 -7.32 33.08
C HIS A 188 0.29 -7.28 31.73
N ASN A 189 -0.47 -7.12 30.65
CA ASN A 189 0.05 -7.14 29.30
C ASN A 189 -0.13 -5.76 28.64
N PHE A 190 0.89 -4.91 28.80
CA PHE A 190 0.86 -3.52 28.39
C PHE A 190 1.32 -3.37 26.94
N ASN A 191 0.38 -3.56 26.03
CA ASN A 191 0.59 -3.44 24.60
C ASN A 191 -0.04 -2.14 24.04
N ARG A 192 0.28 -1.82 22.80
CA ARG A 192 -0.31 -0.71 22.03
C ARG A 192 -1.86 -0.73 22.13
N GLY A 193 -2.46 0.43 22.38
CA GLY A 193 -3.92 0.56 22.56
C GLY A 193 -4.42 0.10 23.94
N ASN A 194 -3.52 -0.18 24.87
CA ASN A 194 -3.87 -0.47 26.26
C ASN A 194 -3.49 0.69 27.19
N PHE A 195 -4.15 0.71 28.33
CA PHE A 195 -3.73 1.49 29.48
C PHE A 195 -3.70 0.63 30.74
N ARG A 196 -2.89 1.02 31.71
CA ARG A 196 -2.85 0.39 33.04
C ARG A 196 -2.90 1.43 34.14
N VAL A 197 -3.36 1.02 35.31
CA VAL A 197 -3.56 1.90 36.46
C VAL A 197 -2.85 1.32 37.67
N LEU A 198 -1.89 2.07 38.20
CA LEU A 198 -1.05 1.70 39.34
C LEU A 198 -1.16 2.77 40.44
N GLY A 199 -2.18 2.67 41.31
CA GLY A 199 -2.46 3.73 42.28
C GLY A 199 -2.91 5.02 41.59
N ASP A 200 -2.18 6.11 41.80
CA ASP A 200 -2.43 7.42 41.21
C ASP A 200 -1.67 7.62 39.87
N VAL A 201 -1.03 6.57 39.37
CA VAL A 201 -0.32 6.58 38.10
C VAL A 201 -1.17 5.90 37.02
N ILE A 202 -1.37 6.58 35.90
CA ILE A 202 -2.03 6.02 34.71
C ILE A 202 -1.01 5.99 33.57
N GLU A 203 -0.77 4.81 33.02
CA GLU A 203 0.08 4.63 31.86
C GLU A 203 -0.75 4.31 30.63
N VAL A 204 -0.47 4.97 29.53
CA VAL A 204 -1.18 4.82 28.25
C VAL A 204 -0.18 4.48 27.15
N PHE A 205 -0.43 3.43 26.39
CA PHE A 205 0.34 3.10 25.20
C PHE A 205 -0.46 3.50 23.97
N PRO A 206 -0.14 4.68 23.37
CA PRO A 206 -0.92 5.24 22.27
C PRO A 206 -0.91 4.38 21.01
N SER A 207 -2.02 4.40 20.27
CA SER A 207 -2.21 3.59 19.07
C SER A 207 -1.25 3.91 17.92
N HIS A 208 -0.67 5.11 17.90
CA HIS A 208 0.22 5.60 16.85
C HIS A 208 1.71 5.50 17.18
N LEU A 209 2.07 5.19 18.42
CA LEU A 209 3.46 5.02 18.85
C LEU A 209 3.89 3.56 18.75
N GLU A 210 5.18 3.34 18.55
CA GLU A 210 5.74 2.02 18.34
C GLU A 210 6.43 1.46 19.60
N ASP A 211 7.27 2.27 20.21
CA ASP A 211 8.20 1.91 21.28
C ASP A 211 8.16 2.90 22.46
N ARG A 212 7.11 3.68 22.58
CA ARG A 212 6.96 4.71 23.60
C ARG A 212 5.55 4.72 24.16
N ALA A 213 5.47 4.91 25.46
CA ALA A 213 4.24 5.07 26.19
C ALA A 213 4.30 6.31 27.08
N TRP A 214 3.17 6.76 27.54
CA TRP A 214 3.05 7.90 28.43
C TRP A 214 2.61 7.49 29.80
N ARG A 215 3.27 8.06 30.81
CA ARG A 215 2.92 7.94 32.21
C ARG A 215 2.39 9.28 32.71
N ILE A 216 1.23 9.26 33.29
CA ILE A 216 0.52 10.40 33.87
C ILE A 216 0.49 10.18 35.36
N ASP A 217 1.23 10.97 36.10
CA ASP A 217 1.25 10.94 37.56
C ASP A 217 0.23 11.95 38.09
N LEU A 218 -0.69 11.49 38.95
CA LEU A 218 -1.72 12.32 39.56
C LEU A 218 -1.39 12.57 41.03
N PHE A 219 -1.61 13.78 41.49
CA PHE A 219 -1.62 14.14 42.91
C PHE A 219 -3.02 14.64 43.28
N GLY A 220 -3.85 13.74 43.82
CA GLY A 220 -5.27 13.99 43.99
C GLY A 220 -5.98 14.08 42.64
N GLU A 221 -6.51 15.26 42.31
CA GLU A 221 -7.17 15.54 41.01
C GLU A 221 -6.26 16.35 40.05
N GLU A 222 -5.04 16.68 40.47
CA GLU A 222 -4.10 17.48 39.63
C GLU A 222 -3.09 16.55 38.94
N VAL A 223 -2.83 16.80 37.65
CA VAL A 223 -1.75 16.15 36.89
C VAL A 223 -0.40 16.74 37.33
N ASP A 224 0.37 15.98 38.13
CA ASP A 224 1.66 16.39 38.68
C ASP A 224 2.74 16.35 37.57
N SER A 225 2.83 15.24 36.83
CA SER A 225 3.80 15.10 35.76
C SER A 225 3.33 14.21 34.63
N ILE A 226 3.85 14.46 33.42
CA ILE A 226 3.67 13.61 32.26
C ILE A 226 5.05 13.18 31.75
N THR A 227 5.26 11.85 31.68
CA THR A 227 6.54 11.27 31.29
C THR A 227 6.40 10.33 30.10
N GLU A 228 7.24 10.51 29.09
CA GLU A 228 7.42 9.52 28.02
C GLU A 228 8.44 8.48 28.47
N PHE A 229 8.11 7.19 28.30
CA PHE A 229 8.96 6.07 28.72
C PHE A 229 8.91 4.92 27.72
N ASP A 230 9.91 4.07 27.73
CA ASP A 230 9.95 2.82 26.97
C ASP A 230 9.09 1.76 27.69
N PRO A 231 7.99 1.25 27.09
CA PRO A 231 7.08 0.33 27.74
C PRO A 231 7.70 -1.05 28.05
N LEU A 232 8.79 -1.43 27.37
CA LEU A 232 9.49 -2.70 27.57
C LEU A 232 10.46 -2.62 28.77
N THR A 233 11.24 -1.55 28.84
CA THR A 233 12.29 -1.40 29.85
C THR A 233 11.86 -0.57 31.06
N GLY A 234 10.78 0.20 30.93
CA GLY A 234 10.33 1.16 31.93
C GLY A 234 11.20 2.41 32.04
N HIS A 235 12.26 2.53 31.23
CA HIS A 235 13.16 3.68 31.25
C HIS A 235 12.46 4.95 30.81
N LYS A 236 12.63 6.02 31.60
CA LYS A 236 12.16 7.36 31.30
C LYS A 236 12.97 7.93 30.14
N LEU A 237 12.26 8.44 29.11
CA LEU A 237 12.86 9.08 27.95
C LEU A 237 12.82 10.59 28.06
N ASN A 238 11.63 11.17 28.19
CA ASN A 238 11.42 12.61 28.22
C ASN A 238 10.36 13.01 29.24
N ASN A 239 10.42 14.25 29.75
CA ASN A 239 9.27 14.90 30.37
C ASN A 239 8.50 15.67 29.30
N LEU A 240 7.19 15.58 29.34
CA LEU A 240 6.30 16.25 28.40
C LEU A 240 5.47 17.30 29.16
N GLU A 241 5.20 18.44 28.53
CA GLU A 241 4.30 19.44 29.07
C GLU A 241 2.84 19.12 28.82
N ASN A 242 2.57 18.52 27.64
CA ASN A 242 1.25 18.09 27.24
C ASN A 242 1.30 16.84 26.34
N ILE A 243 0.21 16.10 26.31
CA ILE A 243 -0.01 14.96 25.42
C ILE A 243 -1.40 15.01 24.81
N LYS A 244 -1.54 14.42 23.61
CA LYS A 244 -2.83 14.23 22.95
C LYS A 244 -3.06 12.73 22.70
N VAL A 245 -4.00 12.15 23.43
CA VAL A 245 -4.38 10.76 23.26
C VAL A 245 -5.48 10.68 22.21
N TYR A 246 -5.14 10.10 21.07
CA TYR A 246 -6.06 9.86 19.96
C TYR A 246 -6.78 8.52 20.14
N ALA A 247 -7.95 8.40 19.58
CA ALA A 247 -8.72 7.20 19.64
C ALA A 247 -7.99 5.97 19.06
N ASN A 248 -8.18 4.81 19.70
CA ASN A 248 -7.58 3.53 19.29
C ASN A 248 -8.38 2.81 18.18
N SER A 249 -9.20 3.54 17.44
CA SER A 249 -9.93 3.05 16.27
C SER A 249 -10.40 4.23 15.43
N HIS A 250 -10.36 4.09 14.12
CA HIS A 250 -10.96 5.08 13.22
C HIS A 250 -12.50 5.00 13.20
N TYR A 251 -13.08 3.85 13.53
CA TYR A 251 -14.53 3.65 13.64
C TYR A 251 -14.99 3.89 15.08
N ILE A 252 -14.94 5.15 15.51
CA ILE A 252 -15.44 5.55 16.82
C ILE A 252 -16.77 6.27 16.70
N THR A 253 -17.68 5.89 17.60
CA THR A 253 -19.00 6.48 17.75
C THR A 253 -19.28 6.65 19.23
N ASN A 254 -19.71 7.83 19.65
CA ASN A 254 -20.13 8.06 21.02
C ASN A 254 -21.40 7.26 21.35
N LYS A 255 -21.60 6.96 22.63
CA LYS A 255 -22.73 6.13 23.08
C LYS A 255 -24.11 6.64 22.63
N PRO A 256 -24.47 7.91 22.75
CA PRO A 256 -25.77 8.41 22.27
C PRO A 256 -25.99 8.17 20.76
N THR A 257 -24.95 8.28 19.94
CA THR A 257 -25.04 8.01 18.50
C THR A 257 -25.19 6.51 18.22
N LEU A 258 -24.54 5.65 19.03
CA LEU A 258 -24.69 4.21 18.92
C LEU A 258 -26.11 3.75 19.27
N ASP A 259 -26.70 4.28 20.34
CA ASP A 259 -28.07 3.97 20.75
C ASP A 259 -29.09 4.37 19.67
N GLN A 260 -28.91 5.55 19.06
CA GLN A 260 -29.71 5.98 17.92
C GLN A 260 -29.51 5.11 16.67
N ALA A 261 -28.29 4.65 16.42
CA ALA A 261 -27.99 3.74 15.32
C ALA A 261 -28.69 2.39 15.51
N ILE A 262 -28.68 1.83 16.72
CA ILE A 262 -29.35 0.57 17.07
C ILE A 262 -30.86 0.68 16.81
N ILE A 263 -31.51 1.78 17.20
CA ILE A 263 -32.94 2.01 16.92
C ILE A 263 -33.21 1.97 15.43
N LYS A 264 -32.39 2.65 14.62
CA LYS A 264 -32.53 2.67 13.14
C LYS A 264 -32.29 1.30 12.52
N ILE A 265 -31.32 0.54 13.05
CA ILE A 265 -31.02 -0.82 12.59
C ILE A 265 -32.21 -1.74 12.87
N LYS A 266 -32.82 -1.67 14.06
CA LYS A 266 -34.01 -2.44 14.43
C LYS A 266 -35.18 -2.14 13.49
N ASN A 267 -35.42 -0.86 13.19
CA ASN A 267 -36.49 -0.45 12.27
C ASN A 267 -36.25 -0.97 10.83
N ASP A 268 -35.05 -0.83 10.30
CA ASP A 268 -34.72 -1.32 8.95
C ASP A 268 -34.78 -2.85 8.89
N LEU A 269 -34.42 -3.55 9.98
CA LEU A 269 -34.57 -5.01 10.11
C LEU A 269 -36.03 -5.44 10.00
N GLU A 270 -36.94 -4.80 10.77
CA GLU A 270 -38.38 -5.12 10.72
C GLU A 270 -38.96 -4.94 9.34
N ILE A 271 -38.60 -3.83 8.65
CA ILE A 271 -39.02 -3.56 7.28
C ILE A 271 -38.51 -4.69 6.37
N ARG A 272 -37.25 -5.06 6.46
CA ARG A 272 -36.63 -6.08 5.59
C ARG A 272 -37.22 -7.47 5.82
N ILE A 273 -37.52 -7.84 7.06
CA ILE A 273 -38.21 -9.11 7.40
C ILE A 273 -39.60 -9.14 6.75
N LYS A 274 -40.36 -8.05 6.84
CA LYS A 274 -41.71 -7.95 6.21
C LYS A 274 -41.61 -8.11 4.69
N GLU A 275 -40.63 -7.45 4.04
CA GLU A 275 -40.36 -7.58 2.60
C GLU A 275 -40.11 -9.03 2.22
N PHE A 276 -39.17 -9.71 2.89
CA PHE A 276 -38.86 -11.11 2.62
C PHE A 276 -40.05 -12.06 2.83
N LYS A 277 -40.83 -11.85 3.88
CA LYS A 277 -42.04 -12.64 4.11
C LYS A 277 -43.11 -12.45 3.03
N LEU A 278 -43.27 -11.21 2.52
CA LEU A 278 -44.18 -10.91 1.37
C LEU A 278 -43.70 -11.54 0.07
N GLU A 279 -42.36 -11.64 -0.12
CA GLU A 279 -41.77 -12.30 -1.28
C GLU A 279 -41.74 -13.84 -1.14
N GLY A 280 -42.18 -14.42 -0.03
CA GLY A 280 -42.11 -15.85 0.25
C GLY A 280 -40.73 -16.38 0.60
N LYS A 281 -39.76 -15.51 0.89
CA LYS A 281 -38.36 -15.82 1.23
C LYS A 281 -38.20 -15.99 2.75
N LEU A 282 -38.74 -17.09 3.28
CA LEU A 282 -38.79 -17.32 4.73
C LEU A 282 -37.41 -17.62 5.34
N ILE A 283 -36.53 -18.30 4.57
CA ILE A 283 -35.17 -18.62 5.00
C ILE A 283 -34.33 -17.35 5.12
N GLU A 284 -34.44 -16.46 4.13
CA GLU A 284 -33.76 -15.18 4.12
C GLU A 284 -34.25 -14.28 5.25
N ALA A 285 -35.56 -14.30 5.54
CA ALA A 285 -36.15 -13.56 6.65
C ALA A 285 -35.60 -14.02 8.01
N GLN A 286 -35.55 -15.34 8.25
CA GLN A 286 -34.99 -15.89 9.48
C GLN A 286 -33.50 -15.58 9.61
N ARG A 287 -32.73 -15.78 8.54
CA ARG A 287 -31.27 -15.55 8.52
C ARG A 287 -30.91 -14.11 8.86
N ILE A 288 -31.60 -13.14 8.26
CA ILE A 288 -31.31 -11.72 8.52
C ILE A 288 -31.72 -11.33 9.95
N GLU A 289 -32.80 -11.89 10.46
CA GLU A 289 -33.30 -11.65 11.83
C GLU A 289 -32.31 -12.14 12.87
N GLU A 290 -31.89 -13.40 12.79
CA GLU A 290 -30.93 -14.01 13.72
C GLU A 290 -29.60 -13.26 13.72
N ARG A 291 -29.04 -13.03 12.53
CA ARG A 291 -27.73 -12.37 12.40
C ARG A 291 -27.75 -10.94 12.92
N THR A 292 -28.77 -10.18 12.54
CA THR A 292 -28.80 -8.75 12.92
C THR A 292 -29.10 -8.58 14.42
N ASN A 293 -29.94 -9.42 15.01
CA ASN A 293 -30.19 -9.39 16.46
C ASN A 293 -28.92 -9.74 17.25
N PHE A 294 -28.16 -10.73 16.82
CA PHE A 294 -26.87 -11.06 17.43
C PHE A 294 -25.88 -9.88 17.34
N ASP A 295 -25.77 -9.25 16.17
CA ASP A 295 -24.90 -8.09 15.97
C ASP A 295 -25.34 -6.90 16.87
N ILE A 296 -26.66 -6.69 17.06
CA ILE A 296 -27.22 -5.66 17.95
C ILE A 296 -26.86 -5.96 19.42
N GLU A 297 -27.07 -7.19 19.88
CA GLU A 297 -26.70 -7.60 21.25
C GLU A 297 -25.23 -7.34 21.54
N MET A 298 -24.34 -7.71 20.62
CA MET A 298 -22.91 -7.43 20.75
C MET A 298 -22.61 -5.92 20.78
N MET A 299 -23.33 -5.11 20.01
CA MET A 299 -23.17 -3.64 20.04
C MET A 299 -23.67 -3.03 21.36
N GLU A 300 -24.76 -3.54 21.93
CA GLU A 300 -25.28 -3.10 23.23
C GLU A 300 -24.31 -3.45 24.38
N ILE A 301 -23.70 -4.64 24.37
CA ILE A 301 -22.79 -5.13 25.44
C ILE A 301 -21.40 -4.49 25.33
N SER A 302 -20.78 -4.58 24.16
CA SER A 302 -19.36 -4.21 23.96
C SER A 302 -19.14 -2.91 23.17
N GLY A 303 -20.24 -2.32 22.65
CA GLY A 303 -20.19 -1.15 21.78
C GLY A 303 -19.68 -1.44 20.36
N THR A 304 -19.50 -2.72 20.01
CA THR A 304 -18.99 -3.14 18.68
C THR A 304 -19.49 -4.55 18.35
N CYS A 305 -19.43 -4.95 17.08
CA CYS A 305 -19.70 -6.32 16.64
C CYS A 305 -18.77 -6.72 15.50
N SER A 306 -18.70 -8.02 15.18
CA SER A 306 -17.98 -8.51 14.01
C SER A 306 -18.66 -8.00 12.72
N GLY A 307 -17.92 -7.22 11.91
CA GLY A 307 -18.48 -6.60 10.71
C GLY A 307 -19.28 -5.31 10.99
N ILE A 308 -18.96 -4.57 12.06
CA ILE A 308 -19.59 -3.30 12.43
C ILE A 308 -19.57 -2.29 11.27
N GLU A 309 -18.61 -2.41 10.37
CA GLU A 309 -18.52 -1.59 9.16
C GLU A 309 -19.76 -1.70 8.25
N ASN A 310 -20.49 -2.82 8.29
CA ASN A 310 -21.75 -2.98 7.53
C ASN A 310 -22.88 -2.07 8.04
N TYR A 311 -22.72 -1.57 9.26
CA TYR A 311 -23.64 -0.61 9.89
C TYR A 311 -23.11 0.83 9.87
N SER A 312 -21.99 1.10 9.17
CA SER A 312 -21.30 2.41 9.13
C SER A 312 -22.24 3.58 8.75
N ARG A 313 -23.24 3.35 7.90
CA ARG A 313 -24.24 4.36 7.54
C ARG A 313 -24.99 4.90 8.77
N TYR A 314 -25.44 4.03 9.66
CA TYR A 314 -26.17 4.42 10.87
C TYR A 314 -25.25 5.12 11.87
N LEU A 315 -24.03 4.59 12.03
CA LEU A 315 -23.02 5.12 12.95
C LEU A 315 -22.51 6.52 12.54
N THR A 316 -22.58 6.84 11.26
CA THR A 316 -22.17 8.15 10.72
C THR A 316 -23.35 9.08 10.42
N GLY A 317 -24.60 8.63 10.61
CA GLY A 317 -25.81 9.42 10.32
C GLY A 317 -26.03 9.73 8.83
N ARG A 318 -25.35 9.04 7.91
CA ARG A 318 -25.48 9.27 6.47
C ARG A 318 -26.81 8.76 5.91
N LEU A 319 -27.28 9.44 4.88
CA LEU A 319 -28.40 8.95 4.07
C LEU A 319 -27.97 7.75 3.20
N PRO A 320 -28.91 6.85 2.84
CA PRO A 320 -28.63 5.75 1.93
C PRO A 320 -27.97 6.22 0.63
N GLY A 321 -26.95 5.48 0.17
CA GLY A 321 -26.25 5.76 -1.07
C GLY A 321 -25.22 6.89 -1.04
N LYS A 322 -25.12 7.66 0.06
CA LYS A 322 -24.07 8.69 0.19
C LYS A 322 -22.68 8.09 0.36
N ALA A 323 -21.67 8.83 -0.14
CA ALA A 323 -20.26 8.45 -0.04
C ALA A 323 -19.84 8.22 1.42
N PRO A 324 -19.02 7.18 1.72
CA PRO A 324 -18.42 7.04 3.04
C PRO A 324 -17.34 8.10 3.26
N PRO A 325 -17.09 8.51 4.51
CA PRO A 325 -15.92 9.35 4.82
C PRO A 325 -14.63 8.56 4.61
N THR A 326 -13.71 9.13 3.87
CA THR A 326 -12.45 8.49 3.46
C THR A 326 -11.24 9.33 3.89
N LEU A 327 -10.02 8.92 3.51
CA LEU A 327 -8.83 9.72 3.77
C LEU A 327 -8.91 11.13 3.13
N PHE A 328 -9.67 11.28 2.05
CA PHE A 328 -9.76 12.56 1.33
C PHE A 328 -10.39 13.68 2.15
N GLU A 329 -11.31 13.38 3.08
CA GLU A 329 -11.89 14.37 3.97
C GLU A 329 -10.93 14.83 5.08
N TYR A 330 -9.88 14.04 5.36
CA TYR A 330 -8.86 14.40 6.34
C TYR A 330 -7.77 15.31 5.75
N LEU A 331 -7.70 15.40 4.42
CA LEU A 331 -6.65 16.17 3.74
C LEU A 331 -6.87 17.68 3.93
N PRO A 332 -5.80 18.45 4.21
CA PRO A 332 -5.85 19.90 4.12
C PRO A 332 -6.22 20.38 2.70
N ASN A 333 -6.94 21.51 2.60
CA ASN A 333 -7.39 22.07 1.31
C ASN A 333 -6.25 22.36 0.32
N GLU A 334 -5.04 22.59 0.82
CA GLU A 334 -3.84 22.92 0.02
C GLU A 334 -3.09 21.68 -0.46
N THR A 335 -3.58 20.47 -0.16
CA THR A 335 -2.90 19.22 -0.50
C THR A 335 -2.74 19.08 -2.00
N ILE A 336 -1.59 18.56 -2.45
CA ILE A 336 -1.34 18.15 -3.83
C ILE A 336 -1.48 16.64 -3.92
N LEU A 337 -2.20 16.15 -4.91
CA LEU A 337 -2.30 14.73 -5.21
C LEU A 337 -1.36 14.34 -6.35
N PHE A 338 -0.47 13.40 -6.08
CA PHE A 338 0.30 12.70 -7.12
C PHE A 338 -0.31 11.30 -7.30
N VAL A 339 -0.72 10.97 -8.51
CA VAL A 339 -1.22 9.62 -8.84
C VAL A 339 -0.12 8.91 -9.62
N ASP A 340 0.65 8.06 -8.90
CA ASP A 340 1.73 7.30 -9.53
C ASP A 340 1.18 6.11 -10.32
N GLU A 341 1.87 5.78 -11.41
CA GLU A 341 1.44 4.81 -12.43
C GLU A 341 -0.06 4.98 -12.76
N SER A 342 -0.47 6.23 -13.05
CA SER A 342 -1.86 6.65 -13.19
C SER A 342 -2.66 5.81 -14.20
N HIS A 343 -2.01 5.33 -15.27
CA HIS A 343 -2.61 4.45 -16.27
C HIS A 343 -3.14 3.11 -15.70
N VAL A 344 -2.72 2.74 -14.48
CA VAL A 344 -3.22 1.57 -13.73
C VAL A 344 -4.08 2.01 -12.57
N THR A 345 -3.63 2.99 -11.81
CA THR A 345 -4.31 3.49 -10.60
C THR A 345 -5.71 4.00 -10.91
N ILE A 346 -5.89 4.76 -11.99
CA ILE A 346 -7.19 5.32 -12.36
C ILE A 346 -8.22 4.25 -12.76
N PRO A 347 -7.92 3.30 -13.67
CA PRO A 347 -8.83 2.18 -13.95
C PRO A 347 -9.16 1.34 -12.72
N GLN A 348 -8.23 1.19 -11.79
CA GLN A 348 -8.42 0.44 -10.56
C GLN A 348 -9.45 1.13 -9.64
N ILE A 349 -9.32 2.44 -9.42
CA ILE A 349 -10.31 3.25 -8.68
C ILE A 349 -11.70 3.10 -9.31
N ASN A 350 -11.79 3.14 -10.64
CA ASN A 350 -13.06 2.99 -11.34
C ASN A 350 -13.69 1.58 -11.18
N GLY A 351 -12.86 0.54 -11.13
CA GLY A 351 -13.32 -0.85 -11.04
C GLY A 351 -13.76 -1.30 -9.65
N MET A 352 -13.16 -0.73 -8.59
CA MET A 352 -13.34 -1.21 -7.21
C MET A 352 -14.79 -1.17 -6.72
N TYR A 353 -15.52 -0.09 -7.01
CA TYR A 353 -16.91 0.06 -6.59
C TYR A 353 -17.82 -1.04 -7.17
N LYS A 354 -17.67 -1.36 -8.46
CA LYS A 354 -18.57 -2.32 -9.15
C LYS A 354 -18.45 -3.72 -8.55
N GLY A 355 -17.22 -4.16 -8.25
CA GLY A 355 -16.95 -5.47 -7.64
C GLY A 355 -17.54 -5.58 -6.23
N ASP A 356 -17.32 -4.57 -5.40
CA ASP A 356 -17.84 -4.50 -4.03
C ASP A 356 -19.37 -4.45 -4.00
N PHE A 357 -19.99 -3.64 -4.85
CA PHE A 357 -21.44 -3.51 -4.97
C PHE A 357 -22.11 -4.82 -5.37
N SER A 358 -21.59 -5.53 -6.38
CA SER A 358 -22.14 -6.83 -6.83
C SER A 358 -22.12 -7.86 -5.71
N ARG A 359 -21.00 -7.99 -5.01
CA ARG A 359 -20.84 -8.91 -3.88
C ARG A 359 -21.83 -8.61 -2.74
N LYS A 360 -21.94 -7.36 -2.33
CA LYS A 360 -22.83 -6.92 -1.24
C LYS A 360 -24.32 -6.96 -1.63
N SER A 361 -24.64 -6.78 -2.90
CA SER A 361 -26.00 -7.00 -3.39
C SER A 361 -26.45 -8.43 -3.15
N ASN A 362 -25.60 -9.43 -3.50
CA ASN A 362 -25.92 -10.83 -3.21
C ASN A 362 -26.11 -11.09 -1.71
N LEU A 363 -25.22 -10.57 -0.85
CA LEU A 363 -25.37 -10.72 0.61
C LEU A 363 -26.70 -10.13 1.13
N SER A 364 -27.13 -9.00 0.60
CA SER A 364 -28.38 -8.35 0.99
C SER A 364 -29.62 -9.05 0.43
N GLU A 365 -29.55 -9.56 -0.81
CA GLU A 365 -30.68 -10.23 -1.47
C GLU A 365 -30.98 -11.61 -0.89
N PHE A 366 -29.96 -12.30 -0.37
CA PHE A 366 -30.07 -13.61 0.25
C PHE A 366 -30.10 -13.59 1.78
N GLY A 367 -30.35 -12.44 2.40
CA GLY A 367 -30.60 -12.31 3.84
C GLY A 367 -29.37 -12.44 4.74
N PHE A 368 -28.16 -12.35 4.22
CA PHE A 368 -26.93 -12.38 5.03
C PHE A 368 -26.61 -11.04 5.68
N ARG A 369 -26.99 -9.93 5.03
CA ARG A 369 -26.76 -8.57 5.55
C ARG A 369 -27.92 -7.66 5.20
N LEU A 370 -28.14 -6.63 6.07
CA LEU A 370 -29.08 -5.55 5.75
C LEU A 370 -28.64 -4.77 4.50
N PRO A 371 -29.58 -4.14 3.75
CA PRO A 371 -29.25 -3.30 2.59
C PRO A 371 -28.21 -2.21 2.85
N SER A 372 -28.07 -1.76 4.11
CA SER A 372 -27.05 -0.80 4.57
C SER A 372 -25.60 -1.23 4.33
N CYS A 373 -25.34 -2.54 4.22
CA CYS A 373 -23.99 -3.05 3.93
C CYS A 373 -23.45 -2.49 2.59
N LYS A 374 -24.35 -2.15 1.64
CA LYS A 374 -23.98 -1.54 0.35
C LYS A 374 -23.41 -0.13 0.50
N ASP A 375 -23.65 0.55 1.63
CA ASP A 375 -23.16 1.89 1.92
C ASP A 375 -21.76 1.89 2.59
N ASN A 376 -21.29 0.73 3.05
CA ASN A 376 -19.89 0.48 3.39
C ASN A 376 -19.14 0.07 2.11
N ARG A 377 -18.69 1.01 1.33
CA ARG A 377 -18.17 0.81 -0.02
C ARG A 377 -16.99 1.75 -0.31
N PRO A 378 -16.15 1.43 -1.31
CA PRO A 378 -15.24 2.44 -1.82
C PRO A 378 -16.01 3.61 -2.47
N LEU A 379 -15.35 4.74 -2.63
CA LEU A 379 -15.87 5.84 -3.43
C LEU A 379 -16.20 5.35 -4.84
N LYS A 380 -17.28 5.88 -5.41
CA LYS A 380 -17.49 5.83 -6.86
C LYS A 380 -16.45 6.70 -7.54
N PHE A 381 -16.15 6.41 -8.79
CA PHE A 381 -15.16 7.18 -9.54
C PHE A 381 -15.51 8.68 -9.61
N GLU A 382 -16.77 9.00 -9.85
CA GLU A 382 -17.27 10.39 -9.92
C GLU A 382 -17.21 11.11 -8.55
N GLU A 383 -17.37 10.37 -7.46
CA GLU A 383 -17.22 10.90 -6.11
C GLU A 383 -15.76 11.23 -5.83
N TRP A 384 -14.86 10.30 -6.14
CA TRP A 384 -13.42 10.49 -6.02
C TRP A 384 -12.93 11.68 -6.88
N ASP A 385 -13.37 11.76 -8.14
CA ASP A 385 -12.96 12.82 -9.06
C ASP A 385 -13.38 14.22 -8.57
N LYS A 386 -14.52 14.33 -7.87
CA LYS A 386 -14.98 15.58 -7.26
C LYS A 386 -14.24 15.94 -5.97
N MET A 387 -13.77 14.94 -5.22
CA MET A 387 -13.15 15.13 -3.91
C MET A 387 -11.64 15.32 -3.98
N ARG A 388 -11.00 14.80 -5.03
CA ARG A 388 -9.55 14.91 -5.17
C ARG A 388 -9.09 16.37 -5.28
N PRO A 389 -7.93 16.71 -4.68
CA PRO A 389 -7.33 18.04 -4.83
C PRO A 389 -6.65 18.21 -6.20
N GLU A 390 -5.93 19.32 -6.39
CA GLU A 390 -5.07 19.55 -7.57
C GLU A 390 -4.16 18.34 -7.79
N THR A 391 -4.19 17.77 -9.00
CA THR A 391 -3.64 16.43 -9.27
C THR A 391 -2.59 16.44 -10.37
N VAL A 392 -1.45 15.79 -10.09
CA VAL A 392 -0.42 15.45 -11.05
C VAL A 392 -0.48 13.94 -11.32
N PHE A 393 -0.86 13.55 -12.53
CA PHE A 393 -0.84 12.17 -12.99
C PHE A 393 0.55 11.81 -13.49
N VAL A 394 1.17 10.83 -12.85
CA VAL A 394 2.53 10.40 -13.13
C VAL A 394 2.52 9.05 -13.82
N SER A 395 3.04 8.98 -15.05
CA SER A 395 3.08 7.71 -15.79
C SER A 395 4.12 7.74 -16.92
N ALA A 396 4.67 6.57 -17.25
CA ALA A 396 5.46 6.42 -18.49
C ALA A 396 4.56 6.27 -19.74
N THR A 397 3.30 5.91 -19.55
CA THR A 397 2.30 5.62 -20.59
C THR A 397 0.91 6.10 -20.15
N PRO A 398 0.67 7.41 -20.02
CA PRO A 398 -0.61 7.95 -19.60
C PRO A 398 -1.77 7.39 -20.43
N SER A 399 -2.93 7.18 -19.81
CA SER A 399 -4.13 6.71 -20.51
C SER A 399 -4.90 7.87 -21.16
N ASP A 400 -5.90 7.53 -21.98
CA ASP A 400 -6.68 8.55 -22.68
C ASP A 400 -7.47 9.43 -21.71
N TRP A 401 -7.85 8.88 -20.55
CA TRP A 401 -8.60 9.64 -19.55
C TRP A 401 -7.75 10.80 -19.00
N GLU A 402 -6.50 10.55 -18.55
CA GLU A 402 -5.62 11.59 -18.02
C GLU A 402 -5.27 12.61 -19.11
N MET A 403 -5.03 12.15 -20.35
CA MET A 403 -4.73 13.03 -21.48
C MET A 403 -5.94 13.92 -21.81
N ASN A 404 -7.16 13.39 -21.76
CA ASN A 404 -8.37 14.18 -21.97
C ASN A 404 -8.57 15.23 -20.85
N GLN A 405 -8.22 14.90 -19.60
CA GLN A 405 -8.29 15.85 -18.48
C GLN A 405 -7.34 17.05 -18.64
N THR A 406 -6.30 16.91 -19.45
CA THR A 406 -5.29 17.94 -19.69
C THR A 406 -5.33 18.48 -21.13
N TYR A 407 -6.38 18.17 -21.90
CA TYR A 407 -6.52 18.57 -23.32
C TYR A 407 -5.32 18.13 -24.17
N GLY A 408 -4.69 17.01 -23.82
CA GLY A 408 -3.50 16.48 -24.50
C GLY A 408 -2.18 17.13 -24.06
N GLU A 409 -2.20 18.08 -23.12
CA GLU A 409 -0.98 18.68 -22.58
C GLU A 409 -0.32 17.77 -21.55
N PHE A 410 1.00 17.68 -21.60
CA PHE A 410 1.81 16.95 -20.63
C PHE A 410 3.19 17.57 -20.44
N VAL A 411 3.78 17.30 -19.29
CA VAL A 411 5.17 17.60 -18.98
C VAL A 411 6.00 16.36 -19.28
N GLU A 412 6.98 16.47 -20.17
CA GLU A 412 7.79 15.34 -20.60
C GLU A 412 9.07 15.22 -19.78
N GLN A 413 9.38 13.99 -19.34
CA GLN A 413 10.62 13.64 -18.62
C GLN A 413 11.16 12.31 -19.18
N ILE A 414 11.87 12.36 -20.29
CA ILE A 414 12.40 11.20 -21.00
C ILE A 414 13.86 10.93 -20.65
N ILE A 415 14.65 11.98 -20.46
CA ILE A 415 16.09 11.86 -20.24
C ILE A 415 16.38 11.19 -18.91
N ARG A 416 17.12 10.08 -18.96
CA ARG A 416 17.70 9.43 -17.79
C ARG A 416 19.04 10.06 -17.45
N PRO A 417 19.23 10.60 -16.24
CA PRO A 417 20.52 11.19 -15.84
C PRO A 417 21.70 10.21 -15.93
N THR A 418 21.44 8.91 -15.82
CA THR A 418 22.44 7.83 -15.95
C THR A 418 22.93 7.61 -17.37
N GLY A 419 22.36 8.29 -18.36
CA GLY A 419 22.66 8.11 -19.77
C GLY A 419 22.09 6.83 -20.40
N LEU A 420 21.38 5.99 -19.65
CA LEU A 420 20.81 4.73 -20.14
C LEU A 420 19.81 4.97 -21.25
N VAL A 421 20.02 4.29 -22.37
CA VAL A 421 19.24 4.40 -23.60
C VAL A 421 18.16 3.32 -23.61
N ASP A 422 16.98 3.61 -24.20
CA ASP A 422 15.98 2.57 -24.42
C ASP A 422 16.54 1.42 -25.27
N PRO A 423 16.13 0.15 -25.01
CA PRO A 423 16.72 -1.03 -25.64
C PRO A 423 16.46 -1.07 -27.15
N ILE A 424 17.30 -1.81 -27.87
CA ILE A 424 17.07 -2.12 -29.28
C ILE A 424 15.94 -3.14 -29.36
N CYS A 425 14.88 -2.78 -30.10
CA CYS A 425 13.74 -3.66 -30.35
C CYS A 425 13.85 -4.32 -31.73
N ARG A 426 13.68 -5.64 -31.75
CA ARG A 426 13.64 -6.43 -33.00
C ARG A 426 12.33 -7.17 -33.09
N VAL A 427 11.72 -7.21 -34.28
CA VAL A 427 10.56 -8.05 -34.52
C VAL A 427 11.03 -9.30 -35.29
N LYS A 428 10.67 -10.47 -34.78
CA LYS A 428 10.95 -11.77 -35.43
C LYS A 428 9.65 -12.53 -35.66
N PRO A 429 9.59 -13.46 -36.61
CA PRO A 429 8.40 -14.28 -36.81
C PRO A 429 8.03 -15.08 -35.55
N ALA A 430 6.72 -15.28 -35.31
CA ALA A 430 6.24 -16.11 -34.22
C ALA A 430 6.42 -17.62 -34.51
N THR A 431 6.59 -17.99 -35.76
CA THR A 431 6.95 -19.34 -36.18
C THR A 431 8.31 -19.72 -35.59
N ASN A 432 8.39 -20.83 -34.85
CA ASN A 432 9.60 -21.28 -34.14
C ASN A 432 10.13 -20.32 -33.07
N GLN A 433 9.25 -19.50 -32.50
CA GLN A 433 9.64 -18.52 -31.47
C GLN A 433 10.36 -19.14 -30.29
N ILE A 434 9.99 -20.36 -29.86
CA ILE A 434 10.55 -21.02 -28.68
C ILE A 434 12.01 -21.35 -28.87
N ASP A 435 12.39 -21.95 -30.02
CA ASP A 435 13.78 -22.31 -30.31
C ASP A 435 14.69 -21.07 -30.41
N ASP A 436 14.19 -20.02 -31.04
CA ASP A 436 14.91 -18.74 -31.13
C ASP A 436 15.08 -18.10 -29.76
N ILE A 437 14.04 -18.10 -28.90
CA ILE A 437 14.11 -17.59 -27.51
C ILE A 437 15.18 -18.33 -26.73
N ILE A 438 15.23 -19.65 -26.81
CA ILE A 438 16.21 -20.47 -26.10
C ILE A 438 17.63 -20.09 -26.55
N GLY A 439 17.87 -19.91 -27.85
CA GLY A 439 19.14 -19.45 -28.39
C GLY A 439 19.57 -18.09 -27.84
N GLU A 440 18.65 -17.10 -27.88
CA GLU A 440 18.88 -15.76 -27.38
C GLU A 440 19.09 -15.71 -25.85
N CYS A 441 18.36 -16.54 -25.09
CA CYS A 441 18.56 -16.68 -23.66
C CYS A 441 19.97 -17.26 -23.35
N LYS A 442 20.36 -18.35 -24.01
CA LYS A 442 21.71 -18.95 -23.83
C LYS A 442 22.83 -17.95 -24.10
N GLU A 443 22.72 -17.14 -25.13
CA GLU A 443 23.70 -16.07 -25.42
C GLU A 443 23.73 -14.99 -24.35
N THR A 444 22.59 -14.62 -23.80
CA THR A 444 22.45 -13.59 -22.78
C THR A 444 23.00 -14.07 -21.44
N ILE A 445 22.68 -15.31 -21.06
CA ILE A 445 23.15 -15.96 -19.83
C ILE A 445 24.68 -16.14 -19.85
N LYS A 446 25.27 -16.53 -20.97
CA LYS A 446 26.73 -16.62 -21.14
C LYS A 446 27.45 -15.31 -20.84
N LYS A 447 26.78 -14.17 -21.00
CA LYS A 447 27.30 -12.84 -20.67
C LYS A 447 27.04 -12.42 -19.21
N GLY A 448 26.44 -13.29 -18.41
CA GLY A 448 26.14 -13.06 -16.99
C GLY A 448 24.85 -12.27 -16.73
N PHE A 449 24.00 -12.08 -17.74
CA PHE A 449 22.74 -11.32 -17.61
C PHE A 449 21.51 -12.23 -17.44
N ARG A 450 20.39 -11.60 -17.06
CA ARG A 450 19.09 -12.25 -16.84
C ARG A 450 18.13 -12.01 -17.99
N CYS A 451 17.17 -12.91 -18.15
CA CYS A 451 16.17 -12.89 -19.21
C CYS A 451 14.75 -12.85 -18.64
N LEU A 452 13.89 -12.07 -19.27
CA LEU A 452 12.44 -12.04 -19.01
C LEU A 452 11.69 -12.50 -20.26
N ILE A 453 10.74 -13.43 -20.11
CA ILE A 453 9.90 -13.91 -21.19
C ILE A 453 8.43 -13.67 -20.83
N THR A 454 7.68 -13.02 -21.70
CA THR A 454 6.26 -12.79 -21.49
C THR A 454 5.41 -13.63 -22.41
N VAL A 455 4.47 -14.36 -21.83
CA VAL A 455 3.51 -15.25 -22.51
C VAL A 455 2.07 -14.81 -22.27
N LEU A 456 1.08 -15.41 -22.92
CA LEU A 456 -0.32 -15.00 -22.84
C LEU A 456 -1.14 -15.78 -21.82
N THR A 457 -0.77 -17.02 -21.48
CA THR A 457 -1.54 -17.89 -20.60
C THR A 457 -0.68 -18.52 -19.49
N LYS A 458 -1.29 -18.86 -18.35
CA LYS A 458 -0.65 -19.56 -17.24
C LYS A 458 -0.06 -20.89 -17.70
N LYS A 459 -0.86 -21.69 -18.38
CA LYS A 459 -0.43 -22.97 -18.90
C LYS A 459 0.81 -22.86 -19.79
N MET A 460 0.85 -21.86 -20.69
CA MET A 460 2.03 -21.62 -21.52
C MET A 460 3.26 -21.23 -20.68
N ALA A 461 3.08 -20.51 -19.56
CA ALA A 461 4.19 -20.17 -18.68
C ALA A 461 4.75 -21.41 -17.99
N GLU A 462 3.87 -22.28 -17.50
CA GLU A 462 4.22 -23.52 -16.82
C GLU A 462 4.88 -24.52 -17.79
N ASP A 463 4.22 -24.81 -18.93
CA ASP A 463 4.72 -25.73 -19.96
C ASP A 463 6.11 -25.28 -20.50
N LEU A 464 6.28 -23.98 -20.75
CA LEU A 464 7.55 -23.44 -21.24
C LEU A 464 8.66 -23.50 -20.17
N THR A 465 8.30 -23.31 -18.91
CA THR A 465 9.25 -23.42 -17.79
C THR A 465 9.75 -24.86 -17.66
N GLU A 466 8.82 -25.84 -17.68
CA GLU A 466 9.17 -27.26 -17.64
C GLU A 466 10.10 -27.64 -18.81
N TYR A 467 9.70 -27.28 -20.02
CA TYR A 467 10.50 -27.56 -21.22
C TYR A 467 11.91 -26.97 -21.17
N MET A 468 12.06 -25.73 -20.71
CA MET A 468 13.37 -25.07 -20.61
C MET A 468 14.24 -25.64 -19.47
N ASN A 469 13.61 -26.07 -18.35
CA ASN A 469 14.30 -26.77 -17.27
C ASN A 469 14.84 -28.14 -17.74
N ASP A 470 14.06 -28.89 -18.53
CA ASP A 470 14.49 -30.17 -19.14
C ASP A 470 15.71 -29.99 -20.06
N LEU A 471 15.86 -28.79 -20.64
CA LEU A 471 17.04 -28.43 -21.43
C LEU A 471 18.23 -27.92 -20.57
N GLY A 472 18.13 -28.03 -19.24
CA GLY A 472 19.19 -27.66 -18.29
C GLY A 472 19.37 -26.17 -18.06
N LEU A 473 18.34 -25.36 -18.38
CA LEU A 473 18.33 -23.91 -18.07
C LEU A 473 17.70 -23.68 -16.69
N LYS A 474 18.17 -22.70 -15.95
CA LYS A 474 17.62 -22.32 -14.65
C LYS A 474 16.45 -21.36 -14.86
N VAL A 475 15.24 -21.88 -14.88
CA VAL A 475 14.03 -21.13 -15.22
C VAL A 475 13.01 -21.19 -14.09
N GLN A 476 12.33 -20.07 -13.84
CA GLN A 476 11.18 -20.00 -12.96
C GLN A 476 10.04 -19.27 -13.67
N TYR A 477 8.80 -19.60 -13.31
CA TYR A 477 7.62 -18.87 -13.78
C TYR A 477 6.99 -18.02 -12.69
N MET A 478 6.23 -17.02 -13.10
CA MET A 478 5.48 -16.16 -12.18
C MET A 478 4.12 -15.79 -12.79
N HIS A 479 3.04 -16.02 -12.05
CA HIS A 479 1.68 -15.63 -12.42
C HIS A 479 0.87 -15.10 -11.22
N SER A 480 -0.43 -14.80 -11.43
CA SER A 480 -1.28 -14.11 -10.45
C SER A 480 -1.55 -14.90 -9.17
N ASP A 481 -1.39 -16.22 -9.19
CA ASP A 481 -1.74 -17.11 -8.07
C ASP A 481 -0.56 -17.29 -7.09
N ILE A 482 0.61 -16.76 -7.45
CA ILE A 482 1.80 -16.74 -6.59
C ILE A 482 1.65 -15.64 -5.55
N ASP A 483 1.84 -15.98 -4.29
CA ASP A 483 1.79 -15.06 -3.15
C ASP A 483 2.79 -13.91 -3.26
N THR A 484 2.50 -12.80 -2.60
CA THR A 484 3.35 -11.59 -2.66
C THR A 484 4.76 -11.83 -2.14
N LEU A 485 4.92 -12.63 -1.08
CA LEU A 485 6.23 -12.96 -0.52
C LEU A 485 7.03 -13.88 -1.44
N GLU A 486 6.41 -14.95 -1.92
CA GLU A 486 7.03 -15.86 -2.90
C GLU A 486 7.46 -15.11 -4.17
N ARG A 487 6.64 -14.13 -4.61
CA ARG A 487 7.01 -13.25 -5.73
C ARG A 487 8.29 -12.44 -5.45
N ILE A 488 8.45 -11.92 -4.24
CA ILE A 488 9.65 -11.17 -3.84
C ILE A 488 10.86 -12.10 -3.84
N GLU A 489 10.72 -13.31 -3.32
CA GLU A 489 11.78 -14.33 -3.30
C GLU A 489 12.22 -14.71 -4.71
N ILE A 490 11.28 -15.01 -5.61
CA ILE A 490 11.57 -15.34 -7.02
C ILE A 490 12.35 -14.22 -7.70
N ILE A 491 11.99 -12.95 -7.44
CA ILE A 491 12.69 -11.81 -8.03
C ILE A 491 14.10 -11.68 -7.46
N GLN A 492 14.28 -11.89 -6.17
CA GLN A 492 15.61 -11.87 -5.54
C GLN A 492 16.49 -13.00 -6.03
N ASP A 493 15.94 -14.19 -6.15
CA ASP A 493 16.65 -15.35 -6.65
C ASP A 493 17.07 -15.18 -8.11
N LEU A 494 16.22 -14.57 -8.93
CA LEU A 494 16.60 -14.15 -10.28
C LEU A 494 17.78 -13.16 -10.24
N ARG A 495 17.75 -12.16 -9.36
CA ARG A 495 18.82 -11.17 -9.23
C ARG A 495 20.12 -11.79 -8.69
N LYS A 496 20.04 -12.70 -7.73
CA LYS A 496 21.16 -13.46 -7.18
C LYS A 496 21.77 -14.45 -8.20
N GLY A 497 20.97 -14.90 -9.17
CA GLY A 497 21.39 -15.87 -10.19
C GLY A 497 21.08 -17.31 -9.83
N ASN A 498 20.20 -17.55 -8.86
CA ASN A 498 19.62 -18.87 -8.61
C ASN A 498 18.77 -19.29 -9.82
N TYR A 499 18.12 -18.33 -10.47
CA TYR A 499 17.49 -18.46 -11.78
C TYR A 499 18.14 -17.50 -12.78
N ASP A 500 18.12 -17.87 -14.06
CA ASP A 500 18.63 -17.04 -15.17
C ASP A 500 17.49 -16.48 -16.02
N ILE A 501 16.35 -17.14 -16.02
CA ILE A 501 15.19 -16.81 -16.83
C ILE A 501 13.94 -16.77 -15.95
N LEU A 502 13.13 -15.73 -16.13
CA LEU A 502 11.81 -15.62 -15.52
C LEU A 502 10.74 -15.53 -16.62
N ILE A 503 9.77 -16.45 -16.57
CA ILE A 503 8.65 -16.50 -17.51
C ILE A 503 7.36 -16.08 -16.83
N GLY A 504 6.55 -15.25 -17.48
CA GLY A 504 5.24 -14.90 -16.91
C GLY A 504 4.30 -14.18 -17.85
N ILE A 505 3.04 -14.09 -17.42
CA ILE A 505 1.97 -13.50 -18.22
C ILE A 505 1.99 -11.99 -18.14
N ASN A 506 2.07 -11.49 -16.93
CA ASN A 506 1.96 -10.08 -16.56
C ASN A 506 3.11 -9.70 -15.63
N LEU A 507 4.30 -10.22 -15.93
CA LEU A 507 5.54 -10.01 -15.17
C LEU A 507 5.82 -8.53 -14.84
N LEU A 508 5.12 -7.65 -15.48
CA LEU A 508 5.54 -6.28 -15.72
C LEU A 508 4.56 -5.27 -15.17
N ARG A 509 3.57 -5.74 -14.42
CA ARG A 509 2.80 -4.84 -13.59
C ARG A 509 3.73 -4.34 -12.48
N GLU A 510 3.81 -3.07 -12.35
CA GLU A 510 4.39 -2.13 -11.41
C GLU A 510 5.28 -2.75 -10.31
N GLY A 511 6.46 -2.18 -10.12
CA GLY A 511 7.32 -2.51 -8.97
C GLY A 511 8.48 -3.47 -9.24
N LEU A 512 8.63 -4.06 -10.44
CA LEU A 512 9.80 -4.88 -10.78
C LEU A 512 11.00 -4.02 -11.20
N ASP A 513 12.04 -4.06 -10.40
CA ASP A 513 13.32 -3.43 -10.67
C ASP A 513 14.43 -4.49 -10.75
N ILE A 514 14.75 -4.92 -11.98
CA ILE A 514 15.75 -5.95 -12.26
C ILE A 514 16.83 -5.36 -13.18
N PRO A 515 17.83 -4.66 -12.63
CA PRO A 515 18.89 -4.05 -13.43
C PRO A 515 19.74 -5.09 -14.22
N GLU A 516 19.76 -6.32 -13.74
CA GLU A 516 20.51 -7.42 -14.33
C GLU A 516 19.84 -7.97 -15.62
N CYS A 517 18.59 -7.57 -15.91
CA CYS A 517 17.86 -8.02 -17.10
C CYS A 517 18.37 -7.33 -18.38
N ALA A 518 18.94 -8.11 -19.29
CA ALA A 518 19.41 -7.62 -20.58
C ALA A 518 18.58 -8.13 -21.78
N LEU A 519 17.77 -9.17 -21.61
CA LEU A 519 16.86 -9.66 -22.64
C LEU A 519 15.42 -9.67 -22.17
N VAL A 520 14.55 -9.07 -22.99
CA VAL A 520 13.09 -9.22 -22.84
C VAL A 520 12.54 -9.83 -24.11
N ALA A 521 11.93 -10.99 -24.01
CA ALA A 521 11.25 -11.68 -25.11
C ALA A 521 9.72 -11.60 -24.93
N ILE A 522 9.02 -11.16 -25.95
CA ILE A 522 7.56 -11.01 -25.95
C ILE A 522 6.98 -11.99 -26.95
N CYS A 523 6.43 -13.12 -26.47
CA CYS A 523 5.77 -14.12 -27.32
C CYS A 523 4.44 -13.58 -27.82
N ASP A 524 4.06 -13.96 -29.04
CA ASP A 524 2.76 -13.65 -29.62
C ASP A 524 2.39 -12.16 -29.50
N ALA A 525 3.33 -11.27 -29.86
CA ALA A 525 3.18 -9.84 -29.68
C ALA A 525 2.08 -9.23 -30.57
N ASP A 526 1.66 -9.93 -31.62
CA ASP A 526 0.59 -9.54 -32.56
C ASP A 526 -0.81 -10.00 -32.11
N LYS A 527 -0.94 -10.76 -31.06
CA LYS A 527 -2.24 -11.13 -30.49
C LYS A 527 -2.82 -9.95 -29.71
N GLU A 528 -3.46 -9.02 -30.43
CA GLU A 528 -4.00 -7.79 -29.85
C GLU A 528 -4.96 -8.09 -28.68
N GLY A 529 -4.80 -7.33 -27.59
CA GLY A 529 -5.57 -7.45 -26.36
C GLY A 529 -4.92 -6.61 -25.25
N PHE A 530 -5.46 -6.71 -24.06
CA PHE A 530 -4.99 -5.93 -22.91
C PHE A 530 -3.49 -6.12 -22.62
N LEU A 531 -2.98 -7.36 -22.77
CA LEU A 531 -1.58 -7.71 -22.53
C LEU A 531 -0.62 -7.31 -23.67
N ARG A 532 -1.13 -6.99 -24.84
CA ARG A 532 -0.37 -6.62 -26.04
C ARG A 532 -0.78 -5.27 -26.62
N SER A 533 -1.43 -4.42 -25.81
CA SER A 533 -1.67 -3.02 -26.13
C SER A 533 -0.34 -2.26 -26.26
N HIS A 534 -0.31 -1.18 -27.02
CA HIS A 534 0.88 -0.34 -27.17
C HIS A 534 1.48 0.10 -25.82
N ARG A 535 0.63 0.41 -24.82
CA ARG A 535 1.06 0.78 -23.46
C ARG A 535 1.75 -0.39 -22.75
N SER A 536 1.15 -1.58 -22.80
CA SER A 536 1.74 -2.79 -22.21
C SER A 536 3.09 -3.13 -22.87
N LEU A 537 3.18 -3.03 -24.19
CA LEU A 537 4.43 -3.26 -24.91
C LEU A 537 5.52 -2.26 -24.53
N ILE A 538 5.23 -0.95 -24.46
CA ILE A 538 6.20 0.06 -24.03
C ILE A 538 6.71 -0.20 -22.62
N GLN A 539 5.85 -0.60 -21.72
CA GLN A 539 6.23 -0.93 -20.34
C GLN A 539 7.12 -2.16 -20.25
N THR A 540 6.77 -3.20 -21.00
CA THR A 540 7.54 -4.42 -21.12
C THR A 540 8.94 -4.12 -21.70
N ILE A 541 9.00 -3.38 -22.77
CA ILE A 541 10.25 -2.90 -23.39
C ILE A 541 11.09 -2.13 -22.37
N GLY A 542 10.48 -1.29 -21.57
CA GLY A 542 11.13 -0.49 -20.54
C GLY A 542 11.85 -1.29 -19.45
N ARG A 543 11.55 -2.59 -19.28
CA ARG A 543 12.23 -3.44 -18.30
C ARG A 543 13.70 -3.72 -18.68
N ALA A 544 14.00 -3.80 -19.97
CA ALA A 544 15.38 -3.92 -20.46
C ALA A 544 16.14 -2.57 -20.49
N ALA A 545 15.48 -1.45 -20.23
CA ALA A 545 16.08 -0.11 -20.33
C ALA A 545 17.00 0.27 -19.16
N ARG A 546 17.21 -0.63 -18.19
CA ARG A 546 18.11 -0.45 -17.04
C ARG A 546 19.49 -1.07 -17.22
N ASN A 547 19.66 -1.80 -18.31
CA ASN A 547 20.90 -2.44 -18.68
C ASN A 547 21.44 -1.84 -19.97
N VAL A 548 22.73 -1.53 -20.00
CA VAL A 548 23.38 -0.98 -21.22
C VAL A 548 23.28 -1.96 -22.40
N ASN A 549 23.30 -3.27 -22.11
CA ASN A 549 23.17 -4.33 -23.11
C ASN A 549 21.72 -4.74 -23.38
N GLY A 550 20.75 -3.91 -22.95
CA GLY A 550 19.33 -4.20 -23.06
C GLY A 550 18.87 -4.40 -24.51
N LYS A 551 18.25 -5.53 -24.81
CA LYS A 551 17.58 -5.82 -26.08
C LYS A 551 16.19 -6.41 -25.85
N VAL A 552 15.29 -6.16 -26.79
CA VAL A 552 13.93 -6.68 -26.76
C VAL A 552 13.61 -7.35 -28.09
N ILE A 553 13.00 -8.53 -28.01
CA ILE A 553 12.53 -9.27 -29.18
C ILE A 553 11.01 -9.44 -29.06
N LEU A 554 10.32 -8.96 -30.09
CA LEU A 554 8.87 -9.14 -30.24
C LEU A 554 8.63 -10.22 -31.29
N TYR A 555 8.01 -11.33 -30.88
CA TYR A 555 7.64 -12.40 -31.83
C TYR A 555 6.24 -12.13 -32.37
N ALA A 556 6.17 -11.87 -33.66
CA ALA A 556 4.93 -11.48 -34.33
C ALA A 556 4.98 -11.84 -35.82
N ASP A 557 3.91 -12.45 -36.32
CA ASP A 557 3.74 -12.72 -37.74
C ASP A 557 3.10 -11.53 -38.46
N LYS A 558 2.39 -10.66 -37.72
CA LYS A 558 1.72 -9.47 -38.24
C LYS A 558 2.18 -8.21 -37.49
N MET A 559 2.47 -7.17 -38.25
CA MET A 559 2.81 -5.85 -37.69
C MET A 559 1.54 -5.07 -37.31
N THR A 560 1.09 -5.21 -36.06
CA THR A 560 -0.12 -4.52 -35.55
C THR A 560 0.13 -3.04 -35.29
N ASN A 561 -0.96 -2.27 -35.14
CA ASN A 561 -0.84 -0.85 -34.77
C ASN A 561 -0.21 -0.66 -33.39
N SER A 562 -0.49 -1.56 -32.44
CA SER A 562 0.11 -1.54 -31.10
C SER A 562 1.62 -1.71 -31.16
N ILE A 563 2.13 -2.65 -31.96
CA ILE A 563 3.56 -2.87 -32.18
C ILE A 563 4.19 -1.64 -32.84
N LYS A 564 3.61 -1.14 -33.92
CA LYS A 564 4.13 0.04 -34.65
C LYS A 564 4.26 1.25 -33.72
N THR A 565 3.24 1.54 -32.94
CA THR A 565 3.22 2.67 -32.00
C THR A 565 4.27 2.49 -30.90
N ALA A 566 4.39 1.28 -30.33
CA ALA A 566 5.38 1.00 -29.31
C ALA A 566 6.82 1.14 -29.81
N LEU A 567 7.12 0.61 -31.01
CA LEU A 567 8.44 0.74 -31.63
C LEU A 567 8.78 2.19 -31.96
N LYS A 568 7.83 2.94 -32.54
CA LYS A 568 8.02 4.35 -32.90
C LYS A 568 8.35 5.19 -31.65
N GLU A 569 7.62 4.99 -30.58
CA GLU A 569 7.83 5.73 -29.33
C GLU A 569 9.15 5.35 -28.66
N THR A 570 9.48 4.06 -28.61
CA THR A 570 10.77 3.59 -28.07
C THR A 570 11.95 4.17 -28.85
N GLU A 571 11.85 4.17 -30.18
CA GLU A 571 12.90 4.74 -31.03
C GLU A 571 13.01 6.26 -30.87
N ARG A 572 11.91 6.99 -30.73
CA ARG A 572 11.89 8.43 -30.43
C ARG A 572 12.64 8.72 -29.12
N ARG A 573 12.30 7.97 -28.04
CA ARG A 573 12.94 8.10 -26.72
C ARG A 573 14.44 7.79 -26.82
N ARG A 574 14.78 6.71 -27.54
CA ARG A 574 16.16 6.29 -27.75
C ARG A 574 16.98 7.38 -28.43
N LYS A 575 16.50 7.96 -29.54
CA LYS A 575 17.17 9.04 -30.28
C LYS A 575 17.37 10.27 -29.39
N LYS A 576 16.37 10.71 -28.66
CA LYS A 576 16.43 11.85 -27.75
C LYS A 576 17.51 11.64 -26.66
N GLN A 577 17.59 10.46 -26.06
CA GLN A 577 18.61 10.13 -25.07
C GLN A 577 20.02 10.10 -25.66
N ILE A 578 20.20 9.56 -26.86
CA ILE A 578 21.52 9.50 -27.54
C ILE A 578 22.02 10.90 -27.85
N ILE A 579 21.17 11.79 -28.36
CA ILE A 579 21.53 13.18 -28.64
C ILE A 579 21.98 13.86 -27.35
N TRP A 580 21.19 13.76 -26.30
CA TRP A 580 21.51 14.37 -25.02
C TRP A 580 22.82 13.83 -24.40
N ASN A 581 23.05 12.51 -24.47
CA ASN A 581 24.30 11.91 -24.03
C ASN A 581 25.53 12.48 -24.78
N LYS A 582 25.41 12.66 -26.08
CA LYS A 582 26.49 13.25 -26.91
C LYS A 582 26.75 14.69 -26.52
N GLU A 583 25.72 15.52 -26.37
CA GLU A 583 25.83 16.93 -26.00
C GLU A 583 26.47 17.14 -24.61
N HIS A 584 26.23 16.20 -23.67
CA HIS A 584 26.72 16.30 -22.30
C HIS A 584 27.92 15.38 -21.98
N ASN A 585 28.48 14.70 -23.01
CA ASN A 585 29.59 13.76 -22.86
C ASN A 585 29.34 12.68 -21.77
N ILE A 586 28.12 12.13 -21.73
CA ILE A 586 27.72 11.11 -20.75
C ILE A 586 27.83 9.72 -21.39
N GLU A 587 28.60 8.85 -20.75
CA GLU A 587 28.64 7.43 -21.06
C GLU A 587 27.55 6.68 -20.27
N PRO A 588 26.69 5.88 -20.95
CA PRO A 588 25.66 5.10 -20.29
C PRO A 588 26.27 4.11 -19.29
N LYS A 589 25.78 4.11 -18.05
CA LYS A 589 26.18 3.15 -17.00
C LYS A 589 24.99 2.37 -16.53
N SER A 590 25.10 1.04 -16.46
CA SER A 590 24.08 0.20 -15.84
C SER A 590 23.91 0.57 -14.37
N ILE A 591 22.66 0.53 -13.91
CA ILE A 591 22.36 0.79 -12.50
C ILE A 591 22.82 -0.43 -11.70
N ILE A 592 23.69 -0.22 -10.72
CA ILE A 592 24.05 -1.24 -9.73
C ILE A 592 23.23 -0.94 -8.48
N LYS A 593 22.27 -1.79 -8.19
CA LYS A 593 21.53 -1.76 -6.91
C LYS A 593 22.01 -2.89 -6.03
N ASN A 594 22.37 -2.58 -4.79
CA ASN A 594 22.64 -3.61 -3.80
C ASN A 594 21.43 -4.55 -3.70
N ILE A 595 21.69 -5.84 -3.77
CA ILE A 595 20.68 -6.86 -3.45
C ILE A 595 20.60 -6.82 -1.93
N ASN A 596 19.65 -6.06 -1.38
CA ASN A 596 19.37 -6.14 0.03
C ASN A 596 18.86 -7.55 0.29
N ASN A 597 19.64 -8.34 1.00
CA ASN A 597 19.21 -9.65 1.45
C ASN A 597 18.06 -9.46 2.43
N ILE A 598 16.83 -9.69 1.95
CA ILE A 598 15.64 -9.71 2.80
C ILE A 598 15.69 -10.92 3.74
N ILE A 599 16.52 -11.92 3.45
CA ILE A 599 16.65 -13.17 4.18
C ILE A 599 18.14 -13.52 4.37
N GLU A 600 18.91 -12.69 5.05
CA GLU A 600 20.07 -13.15 5.78
C GLU A 600 19.85 -12.88 7.27
N LEU A 601 19.00 -13.70 7.86
CA LEU A 601 19.18 -14.09 9.24
C LEU A 601 20.42 -14.99 9.25
N ASP A 602 21.50 -14.50 9.81
CA ASP A 602 22.62 -15.34 10.23
C ASP A 602 22.12 -16.36 11.26
N VAL A 603 21.48 -17.39 10.76
CA VAL A 603 21.38 -18.65 11.49
C VAL A 603 22.73 -19.28 11.33
N LYS A 604 23.63 -19.05 12.27
CA LYS A 604 24.71 -19.97 12.56
C LYS A 604 24.06 -21.30 12.87
N LYS A 605 23.87 -22.13 11.87
CA LYS A 605 23.58 -23.55 12.00
C LYS A 605 24.89 -24.32 11.84
N ASP A 606 25.23 -24.97 12.93
CA ASP A 606 26.06 -26.15 12.86
C ASP A 606 25.42 -27.16 11.92
N SER A 607 26.27 -27.70 11.09
CA SER A 607 26.11 -28.68 10.04
C SER A 607 25.09 -29.81 10.25
N ASN A 608 24.54 -30.24 9.11
CA ASN A 608 23.86 -31.47 8.74
C ASN A 608 22.34 -31.49 8.85
N GLU A 609 21.69 -31.24 7.68
CA GLU A 609 20.65 -32.06 7.07
C GLU A 609 20.05 -31.30 5.88
N GLU A 610 20.44 -31.71 4.68
CA GLU A 610 19.86 -31.30 3.41
C GLU A 610 18.56 -32.07 3.16
N ASP A 611 17.66 -31.45 2.37
CA ASP A 611 16.44 -32.02 1.80
C ASP A 611 15.20 -32.14 2.70
N SER A 612 14.47 -30.99 2.89
CA SER A 612 12.99 -31.00 2.96
C SER A 612 12.32 -29.63 3.27
N ILE A 613 12.95 -28.47 2.99
CA ILE A 613 12.56 -27.17 3.60
C ILE A 613 11.87 -26.20 2.60
N LEU A 614 11.29 -26.61 1.52
CA LEU A 614 10.75 -25.69 0.50
C LEU A 614 9.24 -25.38 0.60
N LYS A 615 8.55 -25.85 1.63
CA LYS A 615 7.09 -25.53 1.80
C LYS A 615 6.70 -24.75 3.05
N ASP A 616 7.63 -24.34 3.90
CA ASP A 616 7.35 -23.82 5.25
C ASP A 616 7.84 -22.39 5.55
N SER A 617 8.27 -21.58 4.58
CA SER A 617 8.95 -20.32 4.88
C SER A 617 8.08 -19.30 5.63
N LYS A 618 6.83 -19.11 5.24
CA LYS A 618 5.92 -18.17 5.92
C LYS A 618 5.48 -18.65 7.30
N HIS A 619 5.27 -19.94 7.47
CA HIS A 619 4.94 -20.56 8.76
C HIS A 619 6.14 -20.49 9.71
N ASN A 620 7.36 -20.61 9.18
CA ASN A 620 8.61 -20.50 9.94
C ASN A 620 8.91 -19.05 10.38
N ILE A 621 8.72 -18.03 9.54
CA ILE A 621 8.94 -16.62 9.93
C ILE A 621 7.95 -16.20 11.00
N ASN A 622 6.66 -16.47 10.82
CA ASN A 622 5.63 -16.18 11.83
C ASN A 622 5.85 -16.98 13.14
N LYS A 623 6.35 -18.19 13.05
CA LYS A 623 6.73 -18.99 14.20
C LYS A 623 7.96 -18.40 14.89
N TYR A 624 8.99 -18.06 14.12
CA TYR A 624 10.19 -17.41 14.61
C TYR A 624 9.90 -16.05 15.25
N MET A 625 9.05 -15.23 14.63
CA MET A 625 8.60 -13.96 15.21
C MET A 625 7.85 -14.16 16.52
N LYS A 626 7.01 -15.21 16.64
CA LYS A 626 6.35 -15.55 17.89
C LYS A 626 7.35 -16.03 18.96
N GLU A 627 8.34 -16.79 18.58
CA GLU A 627 9.42 -17.24 19.45
C GLU A 627 10.27 -16.06 19.93
N LEU A 628 10.67 -15.16 19.06
CA LEU A 628 11.38 -13.93 19.42
C LEU A 628 10.54 -13.03 20.35
N LYS A 629 9.24 -12.85 20.05
CA LYS A 629 8.33 -12.07 20.92
C LYS A 629 8.21 -12.73 22.31
N LYS A 630 8.17 -14.05 22.37
CA LYS A 630 8.14 -14.78 23.65
C LYS A 630 9.47 -14.63 24.40
N GLU A 631 10.62 -14.83 23.73
CA GLU A 631 11.96 -14.64 24.33
C GLU A 631 12.15 -13.20 24.83
N MET A 632 11.69 -12.21 24.08
CA MET A 632 11.73 -10.80 24.48
C MET A 632 10.96 -10.55 25.78
N LEU A 633 9.74 -11.11 25.90
CA LEU A 633 8.90 -10.98 27.10
C LEU A 633 9.49 -11.74 28.29
N GLU A 634 10.07 -12.92 28.06
CA GLU A 634 10.77 -13.71 29.09
C GLU A 634 12.00 -12.94 29.60
N ALA A 635 12.83 -12.42 28.69
CA ALA A 635 14.00 -11.60 29.05
C ALA A 635 13.58 -10.33 29.85
N ALA A 636 12.50 -9.68 29.45
CA ALA A 636 11.96 -8.53 30.19
C ALA A 636 11.45 -8.91 31.56
N SER A 637 10.77 -10.06 31.72
CA SER A 637 10.30 -10.56 33.00
C SER A 637 11.43 -10.94 33.97
N GLU A 638 12.57 -11.38 33.41
CA GLU A 638 13.80 -11.67 34.17
C GLU A 638 14.66 -10.43 34.44
N LEU A 639 14.16 -9.21 34.11
CA LEU A 639 14.87 -7.95 34.26
C LEU A 639 16.15 -7.82 33.38
N LYS A 640 16.28 -8.63 32.34
CA LYS A 640 17.37 -8.59 31.35
C LYS A 640 17.02 -7.60 30.24
N PHE A 641 16.88 -6.32 30.58
CA PHE A 641 16.34 -5.29 29.69
C PHE A 641 17.21 -5.03 28.45
N GLU A 642 18.55 -5.14 28.54
CA GLU A 642 19.42 -5.01 27.36
C GLU A 642 19.14 -6.11 26.34
N ARG A 643 19.03 -7.37 26.79
CA ARG A 643 18.70 -8.49 25.91
C ARG A 643 17.30 -8.35 25.30
N ALA A 644 16.32 -7.92 26.09
CA ALA A 644 14.96 -7.67 25.59
C ALA A 644 14.94 -6.55 24.53
N ALA A 645 15.74 -5.50 24.71
CA ALA A 645 15.88 -4.42 23.74
C ALA A 645 16.55 -4.89 22.42
N GLU A 646 17.60 -5.71 22.51
CA GLU A 646 18.26 -6.32 21.32
C GLU A 646 17.24 -7.14 20.51
N ILE A 647 16.47 -8.02 21.18
CA ILE A 647 15.47 -8.86 20.50
C ILE A 647 14.36 -7.99 19.90
N ARG A 648 13.91 -6.95 20.59
CA ARG A 648 12.94 -5.97 20.06
C ARG A 648 13.46 -5.34 18.76
N ASP A 649 14.71 -4.89 18.75
CA ASP A 649 15.32 -4.25 17.60
C ASP A 649 15.50 -5.24 16.43
N GLU A 650 15.73 -6.53 16.73
CA GLU A 650 15.73 -7.61 15.74
C GLU A 650 14.34 -7.85 15.15
N ILE A 651 13.30 -7.95 15.99
CA ILE A 651 11.90 -8.03 15.57
C ILE A 651 11.55 -6.86 14.65
N LYS A 652 11.91 -5.64 15.05
CA LYS A 652 11.67 -4.42 14.28
C LYS A 652 12.34 -4.45 12.90
N LYS A 653 13.58 -4.96 12.81
CA LYS A 653 14.27 -5.16 11.54
C LYS A 653 13.54 -6.16 10.63
N ILE A 654 13.02 -7.24 11.21
CA ILE A 654 12.26 -8.25 10.45
C ILE A 654 10.94 -7.65 9.96
N GLU A 655 10.18 -6.98 10.83
CA GLU A 655 8.89 -6.35 10.49
C GLU A 655 9.05 -5.27 9.40
N ASN A 656 10.07 -4.41 9.50
CA ASN A 656 10.37 -3.42 8.46
C ASN A 656 10.73 -4.08 7.12
N LYS A 657 11.47 -5.18 7.16
CA LYS A 657 11.80 -5.97 5.97
C LYS A 657 10.56 -6.61 5.32
N GLU A 658 9.63 -7.14 6.11
CA GLU A 658 8.36 -7.69 5.59
C GLU A 658 7.50 -6.62 4.92
N LEU A 659 7.54 -5.39 5.39
CA LEU A 659 6.84 -4.26 4.78
C LEU A 659 7.56 -3.71 3.54
N GLY A 660 8.80 -4.13 3.30
CA GLY A 660 9.62 -3.61 2.22
C GLY A 660 10.11 -2.17 2.46
N ILE A 661 10.25 -1.79 3.74
CA ILE A 661 10.63 -0.45 4.21
C ILE A 661 12.08 -0.45 4.72
#